data_a5e1d090c66efd47f73361736fb23bfb
#
_entry.id   a5e1d090c66efd47f73361736fb23bfb
#
_cell.length_a   1.000
_cell.length_b   1.000
_cell.length_c   1.000
_cell.angle_alpha   90.00
_cell.angle_beta   90.00
_cell.angle_gamma   90.00
#
_symmetry.space_group_name_H-M   'P 1'
#
loop_
_entity.id
_entity.type
_entity.pdbx_description
1 polymer ?
#
loop_
_entity_poly.entity_id
_entity_poly.type
_entity_poly.pdbx_seq_one_letter_code
_entity_poly.pdbx_strand_id
1 'polypeptide(L)'
;MDQPVRAPTIIEQDAAAYRRVRARLPQLAVGLSAEDLAAQSMPEASPGKWHLGHVSWFFETMILAARPGYRAVDARLNPLFNSYYEALGERVDRAERGLMSRPSLAEVMAFRDEIDRRMEARLAEGLNDGLERYLFKLALNHEQQHQELFLMDVLHLMSRSKLDPAAYQTEPRAGPVQDRLGGWASFEGGLTEIGVGDDGFAFDNERPKHKVWLEPFSLAADLTTNADWIEFIDDGGYRRAEFWLSDGWARVKAEGWTAPLYWREEAAGWSVMTLAGRRPVDPAAPVRHVSFYEADAFARWSGRRLPTEAEWEHAARTDQAAFSNLTGEVWQWTASAYAPYPGFLPTEGTAAEYNGKFMANQMVLRGGAFATPEGHARPSYRNFYYPHQRWMFAGVRLAADGAQIEEAEAHDAFRQDMIEGLSRRVKALPPKWFYDAEGSRLFEEITRLPEYYPTRQEAALLRRVAPEWAERFGPGAVLVELGSGASEKTRIVLDAARDLAAYVPIDISPTALSEAAQRIRADYPGLKVLPVVGDFEHLAPPPAEAGPGRRIGFFPGSTIGNLTPEAAVALLRSARQVLGEGSLFILGVDLVKSPEVLVAAYDDAQGVTAAFNRNLLVRANRDLGMDFEPEAFEHLALWNAEHSRMEMHLRATRPMTVHLGKLAFRFAGGEAIHTESSRKYDEASVKALAQAAGWGLEAFEIGEDPAVALALLVA
;
A
#
# COMPACT_ATOMS: atom_id res chain seq x y z
N MET A 1 38.78 -3.60 37.30
CA MET A 1 39.34 -3.59 35.91
C MET A 1 38.65 -4.71 35.15
N ASP A 2 37.59 -4.41 34.44
CA ASP A 2 36.94 -5.40 33.57
C ASP A 2 37.90 -5.71 32.40
N GLN A 3 38.27 -6.97 32.27
CA GLN A 3 39.01 -7.41 31.10
C GLN A 3 38.11 -7.17 29.87
N PRO A 4 38.59 -6.63 28.74
CA PRO A 4 37.81 -6.51 27.55
C PRO A 4 37.35 -7.89 27.09
N VAL A 5 36.04 -8.09 26.94
CA VAL A 5 35.45 -9.31 26.41
C VAL A 5 36.02 -9.51 25.00
N ARG A 6 36.82 -10.58 24.82
CA ARG A 6 37.41 -10.92 23.53
C ARG A 6 36.30 -11.25 22.54
N ALA A 7 36.33 -10.65 21.34
CA ALA A 7 35.41 -11.02 20.27
C ALA A 7 35.56 -12.52 19.94
N PRO A 8 34.42 -13.27 19.79
CA PRO A 8 34.49 -14.71 19.50
C PRO A 8 35.14 -14.97 18.13
N THR A 9 35.95 -16.02 18.06
CA THR A 9 36.53 -16.47 16.81
C THR A 9 35.47 -17.02 15.85
N ILE A 10 35.79 -17.12 14.54
CA ILE A 10 34.92 -17.76 13.55
C ILE A 10 34.49 -19.17 13.97
N ILE A 11 35.42 -19.96 14.52
CA ILE A 11 35.12 -21.29 15.02
C ILE A 11 34.09 -21.28 16.15
N GLU A 12 34.26 -20.34 17.11
CA GLU A 12 33.30 -20.16 18.21
C GLU A 12 31.93 -19.68 17.72
N GLN A 13 31.89 -18.80 16.70
CA GLN A 13 30.66 -18.33 16.09
C GLN A 13 29.93 -19.45 15.34
N ASP A 14 30.63 -20.24 14.53
CA ASP A 14 30.06 -21.37 13.78
C ASP A 14 29.50 -22.44 14.74
N ALA A 15 30.24 -22.78 15.80
CA ALA A 15 29.79 -23.73 16.81
C ALA A 15 28.58 -23.23 17.60
N ALA A 16 28.53 -21.95 17.95
CA ALA A 16 27.38 -21.34 18.62
C ALA A 16 26.13 -21.31 17.72
N ALA A 17 26.29 -20.95 16.44
CA ALA A 17 25.22 -20.99 15.44
C ALA A 17 24.67 -22.39 15.25
N TYR A 18 25.54 -23.39 15.14
CA TYR A 18 25.17 -24.79 15.03
C TYR A 18 24.31 -25.24 16.23
N ARG A 19 24.81 -25.07 17.45
CA ARG A 19 24.08 -25.47 18.68
C ARG A 19 22.72 -24.79 18.78
N ARG A 20 22.63 -23.48 18.48
CA ARG A 20 21.37 -22.73 18.52
C ARG A 20 20.35 -23.30 17.55
N VAL A 21 20.73 -23.53 16.29
CA VAL A 21 19.83 -24.08 15.28
C VAL A 21 19.40 -25.49 15.61
N ARG A 22 20.37 -26.35 15.99
CA ARG A 22 20.12 -27.77 16.30
C ARG A 22 19.24 -27.99 17.52
N ALA A 23 19.33 -27.13 18.53
CA ALA A 23 18.52 -27.24 19.73
C ALA A 23 17.01 -26.99 19.49
N ARG A 24 16.66 -26.22 18.46
CA ARG A 24 15.27 -25.73 18.24
C ARG A 24 14.33 -26.89 17.87
N LEU A 25 14.67 -27.74 16.93
CA LEU A 25 13.77 -28.80 16.45
C LEU A 25 13.40 -29.81 17.53
N PRO A 26 14.35 -30.35 18.35
CA PRO A 26 13.99 -31.14 19.53
C PRO A 26 13.09 -30.40 20.53
N GLN A 27 13.32 -29.10 20.77
CA GLN A 27 12.48 -28.32 21.66
C GLN A 27 11.04 -28.24 21.14
N LEU A 28 10.83 -28.08 19.82
CA LEU A 28 9.53 -28.13 19.20
C LEU A 28 8.85 -29.50 19.31
N ALA A 29 9.60 -30.56 19.42
CA ALA A 29 9.08 -31.92 19.63
C ALA A 29 8.69 -32.22 21.09
N VAL A 30 9.09 -31.38 22.06
CA VAL A 30 8.73 -31.57 23.47
C VAL A 30 7.23 -31.44 23.67
N GLY A 31 6.63 -32.42 24.33
CA GLY A 31 5.18 -32.46 24.59
C GLY A 31 4.37 -33.23 23.55
N LEU A 32 4.96 -33.57 22.40
CA LEU A 32 4.37 -34.47 21.41
C LEU A 32 4.71 -35.90 21.70
N SER A 33 3.76 -36.82 21.57
CA SER A 33 4.01 -38.26 21.77
C SER A 33 4.78 -38.87 20.60
N ALA A 34 5.34 -40.07 20.79
CA ALA A 34 5.99 -40.80 19.70
C ALA A 34 5.00 -41.14 18.56
N GLU A 35 3.73 -41.32 18.89
CA GLU A 35 2.62 -41.54 17.96
C GLU A 35 2.35 -40.29 17.13
N ASP A 36 2.25 -39.08 17.77
CA ASP A 36 2.11 -37.81 17.08
C ASP A 36 3.27 -37.58 16.09
N LEU A 37 4.48 -37.83 16.54
CA LEU A 37 5.69 -37.66 15.73
C LEU A 37 5.86 -38.70 14.63
N ALA A 38 5.15 -39.82 14.67
CA ALA A 38 5.18 -40.88 13.64
C ALA A 38 4.06 -40.74 12.59
N ALA A 39 2.97 -40.03 12.91
CA ALA A 39 1.82 -39.93 12.05
C ALA A 39 2.06 -38.94 10.88
N GLN A 40 1.49 -39.28 9.71
CA GLN A 40 1.44 -38.44 8.52
C GLN A 40 -0.02 -38.12 8.19
N SER A 41 -0.34 -36.84 8.10
CA SER A 41 -1.74 -36.38 7.97
C SER A 41 -2.22 -36.23 6.52
N MET A 42 -1.29 -36.12 5.56
CA MET A 42 -1.54 -36.00 4.10
C MET A 42 -0.26 -36.33 3.32
N PRO A 43 -0.37 -36.61 2.00
CA PRO A 43 0.79 -36.95 1.15
C PRO A 43 1.87 -35.88 1.10
N GLU A 44 1.50 -34.59 1.25
CA GLU A 44 2.40 -33.44 1.17
C GLU A 44 3.14 -33.17 2.49
N ALA A 45 2.62 -33.62 3.64
CA ALA A 45 3.24 -33.48 4.95
C ALA A 45 4.28 -34.57 5.18
N SER A 46 5.10 -34.40 6.21
CA SER A 46 6.02 -35.43 6.70
C SER A 46 5.84 -35.64 8.21
N PRO A 47 6.04 -36.86 8.73
CA PRO A 47 6.02 -37.12 10.17
C PRO A 47 7.07 -36.28 10.90
N GLY A 48 6.79 -35.81 12.11
CA GLY A 48 7.75 -35.07 12.91
C GLY A 48 9.08 -35.81 13.12
N LYS A 49 9.01 -37.14 13.31
CA LYS A 49 10.18 -38.05 13.39
C LYS A 49 11.02 -37.98 12.12
N TRP A 50 10.42 -37.88 10.95
CA TRP A 50 11.15 -37.80 9.69
C TRP A 50 11.95 -36.50 9.62
N HIS A 51 11.37 -35.33 10.00
CA HIS A 51 12.11 -34.06 10.04
C HIS A 51 13.35 -34.14 10.92
N LEU A 52 13.26 -34.71 12.13
CA LEU A 52 14.38 -34.88 13.04
C LEU A 52 15.52 -35.71 12.42
N GLY A 53 15.18 -36.78 11.70
CA GLY A 53 16.14 -37.65 11.02
C GLY A 53 16.74 -36.99 9.78
N HIS A 54 15.89 -36.37 8.95
CA HIS A 54 16.28 -35.77 7.67
C HIS A 54 17.30 -34.64 7.82
N VAL A 55 17.11 -33.71 8.75
CA VAL A 55 18.07 -32.63 8.96
C VAL A 55 19.42 -33.14 9.47
N SER A 56 19.44 -34.24 10.25
CA SER A 56 20.67 -34.88 10.69
C SER A 56 21.37 -35.60 9.53
N TRP A 57 20.61 -36.31 8.69
CA TRP A 57 21.09 -36.90 7.44
C TRP A 57 21.69 -35.84 6.51
N PHE A 58 21.11 -34.66 6.45
CA PHE A 58 21.60 -33.58 5.61
C PHE A 58 23.00 -33.11 6.05
N PHE A 59 23.21 -32.86 7.34
CA PHE A 59 24.54 -32.53 7.87
C PHE A 59 25.55 -33.64 7.62
N GLU A 60 25.17 -34.91 7.84
CA GLU A 60 26.05 -36.07 7.57
C GLU A 60 26.45 -36.09 6.11
N THR A 61 25.48 -36.01 5.21
CA THR A 61 25.70 -36.20 3.76
C THR A 61 26.43 -35.01 3.13
N MET A 62 26.07 -33.77 3.47
CA MET A 62 26.61 -32.58 2.81
C MET A 62 27.99 -32.16 3.38
N ILE A 63 28.30 -32.51 4.63
CA ILE A 63 29.51 -32.03 5.31
C ILE A 63 30.42 -33.14 5.71
N LEU A 64 29.94 -34.09 6.51
CA LEU A 64 30.79 -35.14 7.08
C LEU A 64 31.23 -36.17 6.03
N ALA A 65 30.34 -36.60 5.14
CA ALA A 65 30.62 -37.60 4.12
C ALA A 65 31.62 -37.15 3.04
N ALA A 66 31.82 -35.85 2.88
CA ALA A 66 32.84 -35.29 1.98
C ALA A 66 34.31 -35.56 2.47
N ARG A 67 34.48 -35.99 3.71
CA ARG A 67 35.79 -36.24 4.30
C ARG A 67 36.37 -37.63 3.90
N PRO A 68 37.65 -37.69 3.50
CA PRO A 68 38.27 -38.97 3.18
C PRO A 68 38.17 -39.97 4.32
N GLY A 69 37.71 -41.19 4.02
CA GLY A 69 37.60 -42.26 4.99
C GLY A 69 36.42 -42.16 5.97
N TYR A 70 35.51 -41.21 5.77
CA TYR A 70 34.29 -41.12 6.58
C TYR A 70 33.43 -42.39 6.42
N ARG A 71 32.84 -42.81 7.52
CA ARG A 71 31.87 -43.93 7.55
C ARG A 71 30.55 -43.38 8.11
N ALA A 72 29.46 -43.58 7.35
CA ALA A 72 28.13 -43.23 7.80
C ALA A 72 27.81 -43.83 9.16
N VAL A 73 27.05 -43.10 9.98
CA VAL A 73 26.58 -43.58 11.29
C VAL A 73 25.76 -44.86 11.10
N ASP A 74 24.82 -44.84 10.17
CA ASP A 74 24.08 -46.01 9.72
C ASP A 74 23.65 -45.84 8.26
N ALA A 75 24.33 -46.50 7.34
CA ALA A 75 24.06 -46.37 5.90
C ALA A 75 22.63 -46.81 5.50
N ARG A 76 21.92 -47.59 6.32
CA ARG A 76 20.53 -48.01 6.08
C ARG A 76 19.56 -46.85 6.22
N LEU A 77 19.94 -45.77 6.89
CA LEU A 77 19.11 -44.56 7.08
C LEU A 77 19.11 -43.65 5.87
N ASN A 78 20.08 -43.76 4.97
CA ASN A 78 20.21 -42.91 3.80
C ASN A 78 18.93 -42.88 2.93
N PRO A 79 18.36 -44.01 2.45
CA PRO A 79 17.13 -43.96 1.64
C PRO A 79 15.92 -43.55 2.43
N LEU A 80 15.92 -43.67 3.76
CA LEU A 80 14.78 -43.27 4.60
C LEU A 80 14.68 -41.73 4.78
N PHE A 81 15.85 -41.07 4.86
CA PHE A 81 15.93 -39.65 5.14
C PHE A 81 16.31 -38.78 3.92
N ASN A 82 16.66 -39.41 2.78
CA ASN A 82 16.79 -38.69 1.52
C ASN A 82 15.42 -38.16 1.07
N SER A 83 15.30 -36.84 0.74
CA SER A 83 14.01 -36.24 0.37
C SER A 83 13.74 -36.26 -1.15
N TYR A 84 14.64 -35.66 -1.94
CA TYR A 84 14.48 -35.49 -3.39
C TYR A 84 15.80 -35.46 -4.17
N TYR A 85 16.91 -35.84 -3.50
CA TYR A 85 18.23 -35.85 -4.14
C TYR A 85 18.42 -37.15 -4.90
N GLU A 86 18.07 -37.17 -6.18
CA GLU A 86 18.17 -38.34 -7.05
C GLU A 86 19.63 -38.79 -7.23
N ALA A 87 20.57 -37.82 -7.27
CA ALA A 87 22.00 -38.10 -7.35
C ALA A 87 22.58 -38.83 -6.12
N LEU A 88 21.86 -38.84 -4.99
CA LEU A 88 22.31 -39.49 -3.74
C LEU A 88 21.70 -40.88 -3.51
N GLY A 89 20.96 -41.40 -4.49
CA GLY A 89 20.43 -42.76 -4.48
C GLY A 89 18.94 -42.87 -4.15
N GLU A 90 18.51 -44.08 -3.75
CA GLU A 90 17.11 -44.37 -3.47
C GLU A 90 16.56 -43.53 -2.32
N ARG A 91 15.24 -43.29 -2.37
CA ARG A 91 14.47 -42.54 -1.37
C ARG A 91 13.09 -43.16 -1.15
N VAL A 92 12.50 -42.89 0.00
CA VAL A 92 11.10 -43.19 0.29
C VAL A 92 10.25 -42.03 -0.27
N ASP A 93 9.18 -42.36 -1.00
CA ASP A 93 8.23 -41.37 -1.49
C ASP A 93 7.61 -40.58 -0.34
N ARG A 94 7.39 -39.28 -0.56
CA ARG A 94 6.86 -38.41 0.50
C ARG A 94 5.54 -38.92 1.04
N ALA A 95 4.66 -39.41 0.17
CA ALA A 95 3.34 -39.89 0.55
C ALA A 95 3.38 -41.14 1.46
N GLU A 96 4.52 -41.87 1.48
CA GLU A 96 4.71 -43.12 2.24
C GLU A 96 5.54 -42.94 3.52
N ARG A 97 6.01 -41.74 3.84
CA ARG A 97 6.84 -41.47 5.03
C ARG A 97 6.14 -41.85 6.34
N GLY A 98 4.82 -41.78 6.39
CA GLY A 98 4.02 -42.24 7.54
C GLY A 98 4.02 -43.73 7.79
N LEU A 99 4.44 -44.56 6.80
CA LEU A 99 4.58 -46.00 6.95
C LEU A 99 5.87 -46.38 7.64
N MET A 100 6.80 -45.47 7.88
CA MET A 100 8.10 -45.69 8.49
C MET A 100 7.96 -45.94 10.01
N SER A 101 7.67 -47.17 10.41
CA SER A 101 7.64 -47.60 11.81
C SER A 101 9.04 -47.71 12.42
N ARG A 102 10.08 -47.98 11.61
CA ARG A 102 11.48 -48.02 11.99
C ARG A 102 12.29 -47.06 11.11
N PRO A 103 13.29 -46.37 11.69
CA PRO A 103 13.69 -46.39 13.11
C PRO A 103 12.61 -45.84 14.05
N SER A 104 12.64 -46.24 15.31
CA SER A 104 11.85 -45.63 16.38
C SER A 104 12.29 -44.17 16.62
N LEU A 105 11.48 -43.39 17.33
CA LEU A 105 11.86 -42.00 17.70
C LEU A 105 13.20 -42.02 18.51
N ALA A 106 13.37 -42.93 19.44
CA ALA A 106 14.60 -43.05 20.24
C ALA A 106 15.84 -43.33 19.37
N GLU A 107 15.71 -44.19 18.35
CA GLU A 107 16.80 -44.47 17.41
C GLU A 107 17.12 -43.26 16.53
N VAL A 108 16.11 -42.47 16.12
CA VAL A 108 16.30 -41.23 15.37
C VAL A 108 17.01 -40.19 16.25
N MET A 109 16.62 -40.05 17.51
CA MET A 109 17.29 -39.13 18.43
C MET A 109 18.75 -39.55 18.69
N ALA A 110 19.01 -40.84 18.87
CA ALA A 110 20.39 -41.35 19.03
C ALA A 110 21.25 -41.11 17.76
N PHE A 111 20.67 -41.27 16.57
CA PHE A 111 21.31 -40.87 15.30
C PHE A 111 21.66 -39.40 15.29
N ARG A 112 20.69 -38.52 15.67
CA ARG A 112 20.89 -37.10 15.76
C ARG A 112 22.02 -36.71 16.72
N ASP A 113 22.03 -37.27 17.92
CA ASP A 113 23.07 -37.03 18.94
C ASP A 113 24.47 -37.39 18.44
N GLU A 114 24.60 -38.52 17.73
CA GLU A 114 25.88 -38.94 17.15
C GLU A 114 26.33 -38.01 16.03
N ILE A 115 25.42 -37.54 15.18
CA ILE A 115 25.72 -36.50 14.16
C ILE A 115 26.17 -35.23 14.83
N ASP A 116 25.48 -34.76 15.88
CA ASP A 116 25.85 -33.56 16.61
C ASP A 116 27.25 -33.67 17.21
N ARG A 117 27.59 -34.82 17.83
CA ARG A 117 28.93 -35.08 18.36
C ARG A 117 30.01 -34.99 17.26
N ARG A 118 29.75 -35.57 16.08
CA ARG A 118 30.70 -35.55 14.95
C ARG A 118 30.83 -34.17 14.35
N MET A 119 29.73 -33.42 14.21
CA MET A 119 29.73 -32.04 13.72
C MET A 119 30.48 -31.11 14.67
N GLU A 120 30.27 -31.22 15.98
CA GLU A 120 31.02 -30.43 16.97
C GLU A 120 32.52 -30.68 16.88
N ALA A 121 32.94 -31.95 16.72
CA ALA A 121 34.35 -32.30 16.50
C ALA A 121 34.88 -31.67 15.20
N ARG A 122 34.08 -31.70 14.11
CA ARG A 122 34.46 -31.07 12.84
C ARG A 122 34.59 -29.56 12.96
N LEU A 123 33.66 -28.91 13.65
CA LEU A 123 33.67 -27.44 13.86
C LEU A 123 34.88 -27.00 14.69
N ALA A 124 35.30 -27.82 15.69
CA ALA A 124 36.48 -27.55 16.50
C ALA A 124 37.79 -27.55 15.69
N GLU A 125 37.84 -28.30 14.58
CA GLU A 125 38.98 -28.28 13.64
C GLU A 125 38.98 -27.00 12.76
N GLY A 126 37.85 -26.29 12.66
CA GLY A 126 37.63 -25.17 11.76
C GLY A 126 37.22 -25.64 10.36
N LEU A 127 36.18 -25.01 9.80
CA LEU A 127 35.71 -25.27 8.43
C LEU A 127 36.68 -24.68 7.40
N ASN A 128 36.86 -25.38 6.28
CA ASN A 128 37.58 -24.82 5.15
C ASN A 128 36.78 -23.69 4.53
N ASP A 129 37.46 -22.76 3.88
CA ASP A 129 36.80 -21.70 3.13
C ASP A 129 36.13 -22.25 1.85
N GLY A 130 35.23 -21.45 1.26
CA GLY A 130 34.54 -21.77 0.02
C GLY A 130 33.35 -22.72 0.21
N LEU A 131 33.33 -23.84 -0.53
CA LEU A 131 32.20 -24.75 -0.62
C LEU A 131 31.76 -25.35 0.71
N GLU A 132 32.73 -25.83 1.56
CA GLU A 132 32.39 -26.47 2.84
C GLU A 132 31.66 -25.46 3.77
N ARG A 133 32.14 -24.25 3.86
CA ARG A 133 31.50 -23.16 4.64
C ARG A 133 30.14 -22.78 4.08
N TYR A 134 29.99 -22.75 2.76
CA TYR A 134 28.70 -22.53 2.13
C TYR A 134 27.71 -23.66 2.48
N LEU A 135 28.12 -24.93 2.33
CA LEU A 135 27.28 -26.09 2.66
C LEU A 135 26.89 -26.13 4.14
N PHE A 136 27.80 -25.73 5.04
CA PHE A 136 27.47 -25.60 6.45
C PHE A 136 26.37 -24.55 6.70
N LYS A 137 26.49 -23.36 6.09
CA LYS A 137 25.47 -22.35 6.18
C LYS A 137 24.17 -22.79 5.53
N LEU A 138 24.23 -23.46 4.40
CA LEU A 138 23.08 -24.07 3.74
C LEU A 138 22.38 -25.07 4.68
N ALA A 139 23.14 -25.95 5.35
CA ALA A 139 22.58 -26.94 6.27
C ALA A 139 21.91 -26.33 7.49
N LEU A 140 22.45 -25.21 8.02
CA LEU A 140 21.80 -24.44 9.09
C LEU A 140 20.47 -23.87 8.61
N ASN A 141 20.45 -23.21 7.45
CA ASN A 141 19.24 -22.64 6.88
C ASN A 141 18.22 -23.72 6.48
N HIS A 142 18.68 -24.87 6.00
CA HIS A 142 17.84 -26.03 5.70
C HIS A 142 17.14 -26.58 6.96
N GLU A 143 17.86 -26.70 8.08
CA GLU A 143 17.20 -27.09 9.33
C GLU A 143 16.20 -26.04 9.82
N GLN A 144 16.49 -24.75 9.64
CA GLN A 144 15.55 -23.69 9.96
C GLN A 144 14.27 -23.77 9.10
N GLN A 145 14.37 -24.12 7.81
CA GLN A 145 13.20 -24.41 6.98
C GLN A 145 12.39 -25.59 7.55
N HIS A 146 13.08 -26.65 7.96
CA HIS A 146 12.44 -27.83 8.55
C HIS A 146 11.82 -27.58 9.93
N GLN A 147 12.27 -26.60 10.69
CA GLN A 147 11.62 -26.16 11.93
C GLN A 147 10.23 -25.55 11.65
N GLU A 148 10.09 -24.76 10.58
CA GLU A 148 8.81 -24.21 10.14
C GLU A 148 7.92 -25.32 9.54
N LEU A 149 8.45 -26.14 8.63
CA LEU A 149 7.72 -27.26 8.03
C LEU A 149 7.19 -28.22 9.10
N PHE A 150 7.96 -28.49 10.13
CA PHE A 150 7.54 -29.32 11.28
C PHE A 150 6.29 -28.73 11.95
N LEU A 151 6.26 -27.42 12.21
CA LEU A 151 5.10 -26.77 12.81
C LEU A 151 3.87 -26.78 11.89
N MET A 152 4.08 -26.61 10.59
CA MET A 152 2.99 -26.70 9.59
C MET A 152 2.39 -28.12 9.58
N ASP A 153 3.23 -29.14 9.55
CA ASP A 153 2.82 -30.54 9.46
C ASP A 153 2.17 -31.02 10.77
N VAL A 154 2.66 -30.56 11.93
CA VAL A 154 2.03 -30.79 13.25
C VAL A 154 0.66 -30.13 13.32
N LEU A 155 0.51 -28.88 12.90
CA LEU A 155 -0.79 -28.20 12.88
C LEU A 155 -1.79 -28.96 12.00
N HIS A 156 -1.36 -29.37 10.81
CA HIS A 156 -2.23 -30.14 9.92
C HIS A 156 -2.64 -31.47 10.56
N LEU A 157 -1.70 -32.18 11.21
CA LEU A 157 -2.00 -33.41 11.92
C LEU A 157 -3.06 -33.19 13.03
N MET A 158 -2.85 -32.19 13.89
CA MET A 158 -3.78 -31.87 14.99
C MET A 158 -5.16 -31.47 14.47
N SER A 159 -5.23 -30.78 13.34
CA SER A 159 -6.48 -30.36 12.70
C SER A 159 -7.33 -31.53 12.18
N ARG A 160 -6.72 -32.69 11.95
CA ARG A 160 -7.44 -33.91 11.50
C ARG A 160 -8.12 -34.67 12.64
N SER A 161 -7.78 -34.34 13.88
CA SER A 161 -8.44 -34.92 15.07
C SER A 161 -9.75 -34.21 15.35
N LYS A 162 -10.80 -35.01 15.61
CA LYS A 162 -12.12 -34.49 16.06
C LYS A 162 -12.09 -33.94 17.49
N LEU A 163 -10.98 -34.11 18.21
CA LEU A 163 -10.80 -33.63 19.58
C LEU A 163 -10.23 -32.21 19.60
N ASP A 164 -9.85 -31.66 18.43
CA ASP A 164 -9.19 -30.36 18.30
C ASP A 164 -8.03 -30.16 19.31
N PRO A 165 -7.05 -31.11 19.43
CA PRO A 165 -6.04 -31.07 20.48
C PRO A 165 -5.06 -29.92 20.24
N ALA A 166 -4.56 -29.33 21.34
CA ALA A 166 -3.43 -28.41 21.28
C ALA A 166 -2.09 -29.18 21.22
N ALA A 167 -1.22 -28.80 20.29
CA ALA A 167 0.16 -29.27 20.27
C ALA A 167 1.03 -28.55 21.31
N TYR A 168 0.71 -27.27 21.58
CA TYR A 168 1.41 -26.41 22.52
C TYR A 168 0.44 -25.60 23.38
N GLN A 169 0.89 -25.12 24.55
CA GLN A 169 0.09 -24.23 25.38
C GLN A 169 -0.15 -22.86 24.71
N THR A 170 0.88 -22.37 24.00
CA THR A 170 0.85 -21.15 23.20
C THR A 170 1.54 -21.40 21.86
N GLU A 171 1.18 -20.64 20.83
CA GLU A 171 1.87 -20.77 19.53
C GLU A 171 3.36 -20.39 19.67
N PRO A 172 4.29 -21.24 19.17
CA PRO A 172 5.72 -20.93 19.19
C PRO A 172 6.05 -19.82 18.19
N ARG A 173 6.17 -18.58 18.66
CA ARG A 173 6.48 -17.39 17.85
C ARG A 173 7.95 -17.02 17.92
N ALA A 174 8.51 -16.53 16.81
CA ALA A 174 9.88 -16.03 16.75
C ALA A 174 9.99 -14.56 17.19
N GLY A 175 8.92 -13.75 17.07
CA GLY A 175 8.92 -12.33 17.41
C GLY A 175 7.56 -11.80 17.90
N PRO A 176 7.51 -10.56 18.38
CA PRO A 176 6.27 -9.91 18.78
C PRO A 176 5.39 -9.55 17.57
N VAL A 177 4.08 -9.42 17.79
CA VAL A 177 3.16 -8.78 16.83
C VAL A 177 3.37 -7.28 16.89
N GLN A 178 3.43 -6.63 15.73
CA GLN A 178 3.52 -5.18 15.62
C GLN A 178 2.12 -4.56 15.55
N ASP A 179 1.98 -3.34 16.05
CA ASP A 179 0.75 -2.57 15.91
C ASP A 179 0.48 -2.19 14.46
N ARG A 180 -0.78 -2.00 14.10
CA ARG A 180 -1.20 -1.57 12.75
C ARG A 180 -0.85 -0.10 12.56
N LEU A 181 -0.42 0.23 11.33
CA LEU A 181 -0.08 1.59 10.90
C LEU A 181 -1.24 2.26 10.15
N GLY A 182 -2.01 1.47 9.40
CA GLY A 182 -3.03 1.96 8.46
C GLY A 182 -2.44 2.56 7.18
N GLY A 183 -3.27 2.67 6.15
CA GLY A 183 -2.89 3.33 4.89
C GLY A 183 -2.00 2.51 3.96
N TRP A 184 -1.31 3.22 3.07
CA TRP A 184 -0.51 2.69 1.98
C TRP A 184 0.85 3.37 1.91
N ALA A 185 1.88 2.64 1.53
CA ALA A 185 3.20 3.16 1.20
C ALA A 185 3.37 3.19 -0.33
N SER A 186 3.61 4.36 -0.89
CA SER A 186 3.71 4.60 -2.33
C SER A 186 5.16 4.69 -2.79
N PHE A 187 5.45 4.16 -3.97
CA PHE A 187 6.76 4.12 -4.59
C PHE A 187 6.66 4.58 -6.04
N GLU A 188 7.57 5.48 -6.45
CA GLU A 188 7.62 6.04 -7.82
C GLU A 188 7.99 5.00 -8.89
N GLY A 189 8.48 3.83 -8.48
CA GLY A 189 8.98 2.82 -9.40
C GLY A 189 10.32 3.19 -10.05
N GLY A 190 10.47 2.80 -11.33
CA GLY A 190 11.69 3.02 -12.10
C GLY A 190 12.62 1.81 -12.15
N LEU A 191 13.87 2.03 -12.58
CA LEU A 191 14.87 0.97 -12.66
C LEU A 191 15.44 0.66 -11.27
N THR A 192 15.24 -0.55 -10.78
CA THR A 192 15.73 -1.02 -9.48
C THR A 192 16.51 -2.33 -9.61
N GLU A 193 17.10 -2.79 -8.52
CA GLU A 193 17.82 -4.07 -8.45
C GLU A 193 17.24 -4.94 -7.34
N ILE A 194 16.95 -6.19 -7.68
CA ILE A 194 16.52 -7.24 -6.75
C ILE A 194 17.48 -8.44 -6.79
N GLY A 195 17.31 -9.33 -5.82
CA GLY A 195 18.21 -10.47 -5.63
C GLY A 195 19.51 -10.07 -4.90
N VAL A 196 20.45 -10.99 -4.79
CA VAL A 196 21.70 -10.82 -4.01
C VAL A 196 22.90 -11.03 -4.89
N GLY A 197 23.96 -10.26 -4.63
CA GLY A 197 25.28 -10.45 -5.18
C GLY A 197 26.05 -11.59 -4.46
N ASP A 198 27.37 -11.61 -4.59
CA ASP A 198 28.21 -12.69 -4.06
C ASP A 198 28.50 -12.57 -2.56
N ASP A 199 28.10 -11.45 -1.93
CA ASP A 199 28.37 -11.21 -0.52
C ASP A 199 27.44 -12.00 0.41
N GLY A 200 28.04 -12.72 1.35
CA GLY A 200 27.31 -13.43 2.39
C GLY A 200 26.59 -14.70 1.92
N PHE A 201 25.78 -15.29 2.83
CA PHE A 201 24.93 -16.43 2.51
C PHE A 201 23.63 -15.99 1.87
N ALA A 202 23.30 -16.64 0.76
CA ALA A 202 21.97 -16.66 0.16
C ALA A 202 21.74 -18.02 -0.51
N PHE A 203 20.47 -18.43 -0.65
CA PHE A 203 20.16 -19.58 -1.50
C PHE A 203 20.44 -19.24 -2.97
N ASP A 204 20.66 -20.24 -3.78
CA ASP A 204 20.92 -20.07 -5.23
C ASP A 204 19.76 -19.37 -5.94
N ASN A 205 18.51 -19.62 -5.53
CA ASN A 205 17.31 -19.02 -6.10
C ASN A 205 17.14 -17.51 -5.77
N GLU A 206 17.94 -16.97 -4.86
CA GLU A 206 17.99 -15.53 -4.55
C GLU A 206 18.98 -14.79 -5.45
N ARG A 207 19.73 -15.51 -6.30
CA ARG A 207 20.83 -15.02 -7.13
C ARG A 207 20.52 -15.17 -8.61
N PRO A 208 21.18 -14.37 -9.48
CA PRO A 208 22.03 -13.23 -9.14
C PRO A 208 21.25 -11.95 -8.84
N LYS A 209 21.89 -10.94 -8.28
CA LYS A 209 21.39 -9.56 -8.26
C LYS A 209 21.22 -9.07 -9.70
N HIS A 210 20.04 -8.54 -10.04
CA HIS A 210 19.73 -8.14 -11.40
C HIS A 210 18.78 -6.93 -11.44
N LYS A 211 18.72 -6.25 -12.57
CA LYS A 211 17.90 -5.06 -12.79
C LYS A 211 16.49 -5.46 -13.21
N VAL A 212 15.51 -4.76 -12.64
CA VAL A 212 14.10 -4.83 -13.02
C VAL A 212 13.53 -3.42 -13.14
N TRP A 213 12.56 -3.24 -14.02
CA TRP A 213 11.76 -2.02 -14.09
C TRP A 213 10.49 -2.23 -13.27
N LEU A 214 10.14 -1.24 -12.46
CA LEU A 214 8.88 -1.19 -11.71
C LEU A 214 8.09 0.03 -12.18
N GLU A 215 6.80 -0.16 -12.47
CA GLU A 215 5.87 0.96 -12.62
C GLU A 215 5.57 1.55 -11.23
N PRO A 216 5.06 2.80 -11.13
CA PRO A 216 4.61 3.35 -9.86
C PRO A 216 3.59 2.43 -9.19
N PHE A 217 3.80 2.12 -7.91
CA PHE A 217 2.96 1.19 -7.17
C PHE A 217 2.86 1.59 -5.70
N SER A 218 1.91 0.99 -5.01
CA SER A 218 1.81 1.11 -3.56
C SER A 218 1.52 -0.24 -2.92
N LEU A 219 1.99 -0.39 -1.68
CA LEU A 219 1.71 -1.55 -0.85
C LEU A 219 0.92 -1.13 0.39
N ALA A 220 -0.06 -1.93 0.78
CA ALA A 220 -0.76 -1.73 2.04
C ALA A 220 0.23 -1.76 3.21
N ALA A 221 0.16 -0.76 4.10
CA ALA A 221 1.04 -0.70 5.27
C ALA A 221 0.85 -1.91 6.19
N ASP A 222 -0.37 -2.46 6.24
CA ASP A 222 -0.75 -3.61 7.05
C ASP A 222 -1.04 -4.86 6.22
N LEU A 223 -0.99 -6.01 6.87
CA LEU A 223 -1.48 -7.28 6.34
C LEU A 223 -3.02 -7.30 6.33
N THR A 224 -3.61 -8.01 5.38
CA THR A 224 -5.05 -8.30 5.36
C THR A 224 -5.45 -9.07 6.62
N THR A 225 -6.50 -8.59 7.30
CA THR A 225 -6.96 -9.16 8.57
C THR A 225 -8.04 -10.22 8.38
N ASN A 226 -8.32 -10.96 9.45
CA ASN A 226 -9.44 -11.88 9.50
C ASN A 226 -10.80 -11.14 9.36
N ALA A 227 -10.91 -9.90 9.85
CA ALA A 227 -12.13 -9.10 9.67
C ALA A 227 -12.38 -8.82 8.18
N ASP A 228 -11.35 -8.34 7.45
CA ASP A 228 -11.43 -8.11 6.00
C ASP A 228 -11.83 -9.39 5.25
N TRP A 229 -11.31 -10.53 5.72
CA TRP A 229 -11.61 -11.83 5.11
C TRP A 229 -13.06 -12.30 5.38
N ILE A 230 -13.60 -12.02 6.57
CA ILE A 230 -15.01 -12.29 6.91
C ILE A 230 -15.92 -11.47 6.01
N GLU A 231 -15.60 -10.20 5.73
CA GLU A 231 -16.37 -9.38 4.79
C GLU A 231 -16.39 -10.00 3.39
N PHE A 232 -15.24 -10.50 2.89
CA PHE A 232 -15.17 -11.24 1.64
C PHE A 232 -16.05 -12.48 1.61
N ILE A 233 -16.08 -13.28 2.71
CA ILE A 233 -16.93 -14.45 2.84
C ILE A 233 -18.42 -14.04 2.82
N ASP A 234 -18.79 -13.03 3.60
CA ASP A 234 -20.17 -12.55 3.77
C ASP A 234 -20.73 -11.97 2.46
N ASP A 235 -19.90 -11.26 1.67
CA ASP A 235 -20.24 -10.77 0.32
C ASP A 235 -20.29 -11.90 -0.73
N GLY A 236 -20.08 -13.14 -0.31
CA GLY A 236 -20.18 -14.32 -1.18
C GLY A 236 -18.93 -14.56 -2.03
N GLY A 237 -17.76 -14.13 -1.61
CA GLY A 237 -16.50 -14.27 -2.35
C GLY A 237 -16.21 -15.69 -2.82
N TYR A 238 -16.52 -16.71 -1.99
CA TYR A 238 -16.38 -18.13 -2.35
C TYR A 238 -17.52 -18.67 -3.25
N ARG A 239 -18.49 -17.85 -3.60
CA ARG A 239 -19.64 -18.22 -4.46
C ARG A 239 -19.67 -17.48 -5.79
N ARG A 240 -18.78 -16.49 -5.97
CA ARG A 240 -18.73 -15.58 -7.12
C ARG A 240 -17.51 -15.89 -7.99
N ALA A 241 -17.75 -16.59 -9.11
CA ALA A 241 -16.70 -17.11 -10.02
C ALA A 241 -15.84 -16.00 -10.65
N GLU A 242 -16.38 -14.79 -10.79
CA GLU A 242 -15.72 -13.67 -11.47
C GLU A 242 -14.45 -13.19 -10.74
N PHE A 243 -14.28 -13.46 -9.47
CA PHE A 243 -13.06 -13.11 -8.73
C PHE A 243 -11.94 -14.13 -8.91
N TRP A 244 -12.27 -15.38 -9.31
CA TRP A 244 -11.34 -16.49 -9.25
C TRP A 244 -10.64 -16.76 -10.57
N LEU A 245 -9.37 -17.11 -10.51
CA LEU A 245 -8.71 -17.78 -11.61
C LEU A 245 -9.37 -19.14 -11.89
N SER A 246 -9.34 -19.58 -13.16
CA SER A 246 -10.05 -20.80 -13.61
C SER A 246 -9.77 -22.02 -12.75
N ASP A 247 -8.49 -22.32 -12.50
CA ASP A 247 -8.07 -23.48 -11.71
C ASP A 247 -8.45 -23.33 -10.23
N GLY A 248 -8.39 -22.09 -9.70
CA GLY A 248 -8.84 -21.75 -8.35
C GLY A 248 -10.34 -22.02 -8.19
N TRP A 249 -11.15 -21.56 -9.13
CA TRP A 249 -12.59 -21.82 -9.12
C TRP A 249 -12.93 -23.32 -9.22
N ALA A 250 -12.19 -24.05 -10.04
CA ALA A 250 -12.34 -25.49 -10.12
C ALA A 250 -12.06 -26.18 -8.77
N ARG A 251 -11.03 -25.73 -8.03
CA ARG A 251 -10.70 -26.22 -6.68
C ARG A 251 -11.79 -25.88 -5.67
N VAL A 252 -12.26 -24.62 -5.64
CA VAL A 252 -13.37 -24.21 -4.76
C VAL A 252 -14.56 -25.15 -4.88
N LYS A 253 -14.94 -25.50 -6.11
CA LYS A 253 -16.06 -26.42 -6.36
C LYS A 253 -15.75 -27.86 -6.00
N ALA A 254 -14.55 -28.36 -6.34
CA ALA A 254 -14.18 -29.75 -6.14
C ALA A 254 -13.96 -30.09 -4.65
N GLU A 255 -13.39 -29.16 -3.90
CA GLU A 255 -13.00 -29.37 -2.50
C GLU A 255 -13.96 -28.67 -1.52
N GLY A 256 -14.97 -27.91 -2.02
CA GLY A 256 -15.99 -27.28 -1.20
C GLY A 256 -15.43 -26.16 -0.33
N TRP A 257 -14.51 -25.34 -0.84
CA TRP A 257 -13.93 -24.24 -0.07
C TRP A 257 -14.97 -23.16 0.21
N THR A 258 -15.06 -22.75 1.47
CA THR A 258 -15.98 -21.69 1.93
C THR A 258 -15.29 -20.66 2.85
N ALA A 259 -14.07 -20.93 3.30
CA ALA A 259 -13.28 -20.12 4.19
C ALA A 259 -11.80 -20.55 4.14
N PRO A 260 -10.85 -19.82 4.75
CA PRO A 260 -9.46 -20.26 4.92
C PRO A 260 -9.36 -21.66 5.54
N LEU A 261 -8.29 -22.39 5.22
CA LEU A 261 -8.06 -23.71 5.82
C LEU A 261 -8.03 -23.59 7.36
N TYR A 262 -8.57 -24.60 8.05
CA TYR A 262 -8.70 -24.69 9.51
C TYR A 262 -9.81 -23.83 10.14
N TRP A 263 -10.48 -22.96 9.38
CA TRP A 263 -11.65 -22.25 9.87
C TRP A 263 -12.86 -23.19 9.93
N ARG A 264 -13.72 -22.93 10.91
CA ARG A 264 -15.01 -23.63 11.10
C ARG A 264 -16.05 -22.60 11.54
N GLU A 265 -17.18 -22.59 10.86
CA GLU A 265 -18.33 -21.81 11.28
C GLU A 265 -19.03 -22.52 12.45
N GLU A 266 -19.27 -21.81 13.54
CA GLU A 266 -19.92 -22.28 14.76
C GLU A 266 -21.06 -21.34 15.14
N ALA A 267 -21.92 -21.73 16.07
CA ALA A 267 -23.05 -20.90 16.50
C ALA A 267 -22.62 -19.52 17.06
N ALA A 268 -21.42 -19.41 17.58
CA ALA A 268 -20.84 -18.18 18.14
C ALA A 268 -19.99 -17.36 17.14
N GLY A 269 -19.90 -17.77 15.87
CA GLY A 269 -19.07 -17.17 14.84
C GLY A 269 -17.95 -18.10 14.38
N TRP A 270 -16.95 -17.55 13.71
CA TRP A 270 -15.82 -18.32 13.17
C TRP A 270 -14.83 -18.76 14.25
N SER A 271 -14.37 -19.99 14.16
CA SER A 271 -13.26 -20.55 14.94
C SER A 271 -12.16 -21.05 14.00
N VAL A 272 -10.92 -21.08 14.48
CA VAL A 272 -9.76 -21.53 13.71
C VAL A 272 -8.96 -22.54 14.55
N MET A 273 -8.46 -23.60 13.89
CA MET A 273 -7.50 -24.51 14.51
C MET A 273 -6.11 -23.89 14.47
N THR A 274 -5.47 -23.80 15.62
CA THR A 274 -4.11 -23.28 15.81
C THR A 274 -3.23 -24.34 16.46
N LEU A 275 -1.92 -24.09 16.53
CA LEU A 275 -0.99 -24.94 17.27
C LEU A 275 -1.33 -25.01 18.78
N ALA A 276 -2.06 -24.04 19.29
CA ALA A 276 -2.57 -24.01 20.67
C ALA A 276 -4.03 -24.54 20.80
N GLY A 277 -4.49 -25.35 19.82
CA GLY A 277 -5.84 -25.87 19.74
C GLY A 277 -6.82 -24.92 19.05
N ARG A 278 -8.12 -25.30 19.04
CA ARG A 278 -9.15 -24.47 18.41
C ARG A 278 -9.44 -23.22 19.23
N ARG A 279 -9.54 -22.08 18.56
CA ARG A 279 -9.77 -20.76 19.14
C ARG A 279 -10.83 -20.00 18.34
N PRO A 280 -11.58 -19.06 18.94
CA PRO A 280 -12.32 -18.07 18.17
C PRO A 280 -11.36 -17.32 17.22
N VAL A 281 -11.84 -16.99 16.03
CA VAL A 281 -11.06 -16.16 15.10
C VAL A 281 -10.92 -14.75 15.70
N ASP A 282 -9.69 -14.27 15.83
CA ASP A 282 -9.40 -12.89 16.21
C ASP A 282 -9.55 -12.00 14.97
N PRO A 283 -10.55 -11.09 14.91
CA PRO A 283 -10.77 -10.24 13.75
C PRO A 283 -9.58 -9.34 13.39
N ALA A 284 -8.80 -8.91 14.36
CA ALA A 284 -7.67 -8.00 14.16
C ALA A 284 -6.38 -8.71 13.69
N ALA A 285 -6.30 -10.01 13.88
CA ALA A 285 -5.11 -10.77 13.46
C ALA A 285 -5.06 -10.93 11.93
N PRO A 286 -3.86 -11.03 11.33
CA PRO A 286 -3.71 -11.32 9.92
C PRO A 286 -4.34 -12.66 9.53
N VAL A 287 -4.99 -12.70 8.37
CA VAL A 287 -5.51 -13.96 7.82
C VAL A 287 -4.36 -14.90 7.50
N ARG A 288 -4.54 -16.18 7.81
CA ARG A 288 -3.57 -17.25 7.58
C ARG A 288 -4.21 -18.46 6.90
N HIS A 289 -3.36 -19.31 6.30
CA HIS A 289 -3.78 -20.57 5.70
C HIS A 289 -4.69 -20.38 4.48
N VAL A 290 -4.35 -19.41 3.65
CA VAL A 290 -4.98 -19.14 2.36
C VAL A 290 -4.06 -19.56 1.22
N SER A 291 -4.63 -20.07 0.14
CA SER A 291 -3.93 -20.39 -1.10
C SER A 291 -3.64 -19.13 -1.90
N PHE A 292 -2.78 -19.23 -2.93
CA PHE A 292 -2.60 -18.17 -3.91
C PHE A 292 -3.91 -17.81 -4.61
N TYR A 293 -4.73 -18.81 -4.95
CA TYR A 293 -6.03 -18.58 -5.58
C TYR A 293 -6.99 -17.78 -4.72
N GLU A 294 -7.01 -18.04 -3.41
CA GLU A 294 -7.81 -17.28 -2.45
C GLU A 294 -7.28 -15.86 -2.29
N ALA A 295 -5.95 -15.70 -2.19
CA ALA A 295 -5.30 -14.40 -2.09
C ALA A 295 -5.57 -13.50 -3.31
N ASP A 296 -5.48 -14.06 -4.54
CA ASP A 296 -5.78 -13.35 -5.77
C ASP A 296 -7.27 -13.00 -5.89
N ALA A 297 -8.17 -13.93 -5.50
CA ALA A 297 -9.61 -13.70 -5.51
C ALA A 297 -10.01 -12.58 -4.51
N PHE A 298 -9.44 -12.58 -3.32
CA PHE A 298 -9.63 -11.52 -2.34
C PHE A 298 -9.12 -10.18 -2.88
N ALA A 299 -7.93 -10.14 -3.46
CA ALA A 299 -7.36 -8.93 -4.03
C ALA A 299 -8.27 -8.35 -5.13
N ARG A 300 -8.78 -9.19 -6.05
CA ARG A 300 -9.75 -8.76 -7.07
C ARG A 300 -11.06 -8.26 -6.49
N TRP A 301 -11.61 -8.95 -5.49
CA TRP A 301 -12.82 -8.52 -4.79
C TRP A 301 -12.65 -7.14 -4.17
N SER A 302 -11.51 -6.87 -3.56
CA SER A 302 -11.19 -5.56 -2.95
C SER A 302 -10.81 -4.47 -3.97
N GLY A 303 -10.85 -4.76 -5.30
CA GLY A 303 -10.42 -3.82 -6.34
C GLY A 303 -8.91 -3.56 -6.32
N ARG A 304 -8.12 -4.50 -5.80
CA ARG A 304 -6.66 -4.43 -5.65
C ARG A 304 -6.00 -5.63 -6.34
N ARG A 305 -4.68 -5.72 -6.17
CA ARG A 305 -3.89 -6.85 -6.67
C ARG A 305 -2.90 -7.36 -5.61
N LEU A 306 -2.29 -8.49 -5.89
CA LEU A 306 -1.10 -8.92 -5.15
C LEU A 306 0.14 -8.16 -5.66
N PRO A 307 1.14 -7.90 -4.79
CA PRO A 307 2.41 -7.37 -5.23
C PRO A 307 3.16 -8.38 -6.10
N THR A 308 3.98 -7.91 -7.01
CA THR A 308 5.05 -8.74 -7.58
C THR A 308 6.15 -8.96 -6.53
N GLU A 309 6.95 -10.02 -6.69
CA GLU A 309 8.08 -10.24 -5.78
C GLU A 309 9.12 -9.11 -5.84
N ALA A 310 9.23 -8.45 -6.99
CA ALA A 310 10.15 -7.34 -7.19
C ALA A 310 9.68 -6.06 -6.47
N GLU A 311 8.39 -5.74 -6.53
CA GLU A 311 7.78 -4.64 -5.76
C GLU A 311 7.94 -4.86 -4.26
N TRP A 312 7.64 -6.08 -3.79
CA TRP A 312 7.77 -6.43 -2.38
C TRP A 312 9.22 -6.30 -1.89
N GLU A 313 10.20 -6.82 -2.65
CA GLU A 313 11.62 -6.75 -2.28
C GLU A 313 12.14 -5.32 -2.33
N HIS A 314 11.72 -4.53 -3.32
CA HIS A 314 12.05 -3.10 -3.41
C HIS A 314 11.56 -2.34 -2.19
N ALA A 315 10.29 -2.49 -1.83
CA ALA A 315 9.71 -1.85 -0.65
C ALA A 315 10.42 -2.26 0.65
N ALA A 316 10.69 -3.56 0.81
CA ALA A 316 11.39 -4.09 1.99
C ALA A 316 12.85 -3.55 2.14
N ARG A 317 13.48 -3.17 1.04
CA ARG A 317 14.84 -2.59 1.04
C ARG A 317 14.86 -1.08 1.19
N THR A 318 13.80 -0.41 0.72
CA THR A 318 13.74 1.06 0.63
C THR A 318 13.16 1.68 1.90
N ASP A 319 12.03 1.16 2.40
CA ASP A 319 11.34 1.71 3.56
C ASP A 319 10.61 0.63 4.37
N GLN A 320 11.36 -0.15 5.13
CA GLN A 320 10.77 -1.17 5.99
C GLN A 320 9.89 -0.58 7.11
N ALA A 321 10.15 0.66 7.52
CA ALA A 321 9.42 1.31 8.62
C ALA A 321 7.99 1.72 8.22
N ALA A 322 7.70 1.83 6.92
CA ALA A 322 6.37 2.12 6.40
C ALA A 322 5.38 0.95 6.57
N PHE A 323 5.83 -0.19 7.08
CA PHE A 323 5.02 -1.41 7.14
C PHE A 323 4.97 -2.01 8.53
N SER A 324 3.77 -2.42 8.97
CA SER A 324 3.63 -3.35 10.08
C SER A 324 3.81 -4.78 9.59
N ASN A 325 4.47 -5.60 10.38
CA ASN A 325 4.62 -7.04 10.11
C ASN A 325 5.04 -7.36 8.65
N LEU A 326 5.96 -6.57 8.08
CA LEU A 326 6.48 -6.84 6.74
C LEU A 326 7.19 -8.19 6.71
N THR A 327 7.86 -8.55 7.82
CA THR A 327 8.51 -9.84 8.00
C THR A 327 8.07 -10.51 9.30
N GLY A 328 8.03 -11.85 9.32
CA GLY A 328 7.91 -12.64 10.55
C GLY A 328 6.49 -12.84 11.09
N GLU A 329 5.43 -12.55 10.34
CA GLU A 329 4.06 -12.83 10.76
C GLU A 329 3.36 -13.87 9.89
N VAL A 330 3.27 -13.60 8.57
CA VAL A 330 2.80 -14.54 7.56
C VAL A 330 3.65 -14.43 6.30
N TRP A 331 3.87 -15.53 5.62
CA TRP A 331 4.34 -15.52 4.25
C TRP A 331 3.33 -14.81 3.37
N GLN A 332 3.76 -13.81 2.61
CA GLN A 332 2.91 -12.98 1.77
C GLN A 332 2.95 -13.48 0.34
N TRP A 333 1.80 -13.90 -0.20
CA TRP A 333 1.69 -14.29 -1.59
C TRP A 333 2.01 -13.13 -2.52
N THR A 334 2.79 -13.42 -3.56
CA THR A 334 3.06 -12.46 -4.64
C THR A 334 2.43 -12.92 -5.95
N ALA A 335 2.20 -11.99 -6.87
CA ALA A 335 1.73 -12.30 -8.22
C ALA A 335 2.80 -12.98 -9.10
N SER A 336 4.02 -13.16 -8.58
CA SER A 336 5.15 -13.68 -9.36
C SER A 336 5.19 -15.19 -9.38
N ALA A 337 5.31 -15.76 -10.58
CA ALA A 337 5.62 -17.18 -10.74
C ALA A 337 7.05 -17.47 -10.25
N TYR A 338 7.24 -18.62 -9.62
CA TYR A 338 8.57 -19.07 -9.21
C TYR A 338 9.38 -19.53 -10.44
N ALA A 339 10.17 -18.60 -10.97
CA ALA A 339 11.01 -18.80 -12.14
C ALA A 339 12.48 -18.42 -11.83
N PRO A 340 13.46 -18.91 -12.61
CA PRO A 340 14.84 -18.50 -12.44
C PRO A 340 15.02 -17.01 -12.71
N TYR A 341 15.84 -16.35 -11.91
CA TYR A 341 16.28 -14.99 -12.21
C TYR A 341 17.18 -14.95 -13.46
N PRO A 342 17.24 -13.83 -14.20
CA PRO A 342 18.16 -13.69 -15.31
C PRO A 342 19.61 -14.01 -14.90
N GLY A 343 20.22 -14.99 -15.56
CA GLY A 343 21.56 -15.46 -15.21
C GLY A 343 21.65 -16.43 -14.03
N PHE A 344 20.54 -16.98 -13.56
CA PHE A 344 20.52 -18.01 -12.52
C PHE A 344 21.44 -19.19 -12.86
N LEU A 345 22.22 -19.61 -11.85
CA LEU A 345 23.03 -20.82 -11.88
C LEU A 345 22.76 -21.62 -10.60
N PRO A 346 22.45 -22.91 -10.69
CA PRO A 346 22.28 -23.75 -9.51
C PRO A 346 23.60 -23.88 -8.75
N THR A 347 23.52 -24.12 -7.45
CA THR A 347 24.70 -24.45 -6.62
C THR A 347 25.43 -25.67 -7.20
N GLU A 348 26.74 -25.65 -7.17
CA GLU A 348 27.53 -26.78 -7.66
C GLU A 348 27.44 -28.02 -6.73
N GLY A 349 27.67 -29.21 -7.30
CA GLY A 349 27.78 -30.48 -6.57
C GLY A 349 26.43 -31.03 -6.09
N THR A 350 26.42 -31.69 -4.94
CA THR A 350 25.23 -32.36 -4.39
C THR A 350 24.09 -31.44 -4.03
N ALA A 351 24.34 -30.14 -3.85
CA ALA A 351 23.32 -29.14 -3.59
C ALA A 351 22.64 -28.56 -4.86
N ALA A 352 23.06 -29.02 -6.04
CA ALA A 352 22.48 -28.49 -7.32
C ALA A 352 20.99 -28.76 -7.47
N GLU A 353 20.46 -29.78 -6.81
CA GLU A 353 19.04 -30.13 -6.84
C GLU A 353 18.17 -29.34 -5.82
N TYR A 354 18.74 -28.37 -5.08
CA TYR A 354 18.06 -27.77 -3.93
C TYR A 354 16.82 -26.93 -4.32
N ASN A 355 16.93 -25.99 -5.24
CA ASN A 355 15.86 -25.07 -5.60
C ASN A 355 15.49 -25.11 -7.10
N GLY A 356 16.47 -25.17 -7.99
CA GLY A 356 16.27 -24.94 -9.43
C GLY A 356 15.24 -25.86 -10.08
N LYS A 357 15.15 -27.13 -9.68
CA LYS A 357 14.20 -28.08 -10.24
C LYS A 357 12.73 -27.84 -9.87
N PHE A 358 12.46 -26.94 -8.94
CA PHE A 358 11.10 -26.58 -8.51
C PHE A 358 10.56 -25.33 -9.21
N MET A 359 11.32 -24.69 -10.10
CA MET A 359 10.96 -23.45 -10.79
C MET A 359 9.94 -23.67 -11.91
N ALA A 360 8.81 -24.29 -11.56
CA ALA A 360 7.67 -24.49 -12.46
C ALA A 360 6.38 -24.66 -11.68
N ASN A 361 5.30 -24.06 -12.16
CA ASN A 361 3.93 -24.18 -11.63
C ASN A 361 3.75 -23.74 -10.15
N GLN A 362 4.70 -23.03 -9.59
CA GLN A 362 4.65 -22.52 -8.22
C GLN A 362 4.65 -21.00 -8.21
N MET A 363 4.16 -20.41 -7.12
CA MET A 363 4.12 -18.96 -6.91
C MET A 363 5.04 -18.58 -5.75
N VAL A 364 5.64 -17.38 -5.85
CA VAL A 364 6.57 -16.88 -4.85
C VAL A 364 5.83 -16.29 -3.65
N LEU A 365 6.36 -16.54 -2.46
CA LEU A 365 5.98 -15.88 -1.20
C LEU A 365 7.19 -15.17 -0.61
N ARG A 366 6.93 -14.06 0.08
CA ARG A 366 7.94 -13.22 0.73
C ARG A 366 7.61 -12.97 2.20
N GLY A 367 8.60 -12.58 3.00
CA GLY A 367 8.44 -12.02 4.34
C GLY A 367 8.67 -12.97 5.51
N GLY A 368 8.52 -14.27 5.36
CA GLY A 368 8.57 -15.20 6.50
C GLY A 368 7.28 -15.21 7.33
N ALA A 369 7.12 -16.22 8.18
CA ALA A 369 5.99 -16.37 9.08
C ALA A 369 6.42 -16.26 10.54
N PHE A 370 5.48 -16.19 11.48
CA PHE A 370 5.75 -16.22 12.93
C PHE A 370 6.50 -17.48 13.37
N ALA A 371 6.40 -18.56 12.60
CA ALA A 371 7.09 -19.83 12.80
C ALA A 371 8.50 -19.85 12.21
N THR A 372 8.82 -18.92 11.31
CA THR A 372 10.15 -18.79 10.69
C THR A 372 11.16 -18.40 11.74
N PRO A 373 12.28 -19.13 11.91
CA PRO A 373 13.29 -18.80 12.91
C PRO A 373 13.89 -17.40 12.72
N GLU A 374 14.22 -16.76 13.83
CA GLU A 374 14.87 -15.45 13.83
C GLU A 374 16.16 -15.45 13.00
N GLY A 375 16.32 -14.41 12.18
CA GLY A 375 17.48 -14.24 11.29
C GLY A 375 17.45 -15.11 10.03
N HIS A 376 16.43 -15.96 9.82
CA HIS A 376 16.28 -16.77 8.62
C HIS A 376 15.63 -15.99 7.48
N ALA A 377 14.53 -15.27 7.75
CA ALA A 377 13.89 -14.42 6.77
C ALA A 377 14.74 -13.17 6.46
N ARG A 378 14.80 -12.78 5.20
CA ARG A 378 15.50 -11.60 4.68
C ARG A 378 14.77 -11.07 3.45
N PRO A 379 14.95 -9.81 3.04
CA PRO A 379 14.23 -9.22 1.91
C PRO A 379 14.34 -10.02 0.61
N SER A 380 15.46 -10.66 0.34
CA SER A 380 15.69 -11.47 -0.87
C SER A 380 15.15 -12.88 -0.82
N TYR A 381 14.77 -13.39 0.38
CA TYR A 381 14.35 -14.77 0.53
C TYR A 381 13.11 -15.09 -0.29
N ARG A 382 13.16 -16.15 -1.11
CA ARG A 382 12.08 -16.62 -1.97
C ARG A 382 11.56 -17.96 -1.47
N ASN A 383 10.39 -17.95 -0.83
CA ASN A 383 9.64 -19.18 -0.57
C ASN A 383 8.66 -19.45 -1.72
N PHE A 384 8.26 -20.68 -1.92
CA PHE A 384 7.45 -21.06 -3.08
C PHE A 384 6.57 -22.27 -2.78
N TYR A 385 5.31 -22.21 -3.25
CA TYR A 385 4.34 -23.29 -3.11
C TYR A 385 3.46 -23.37 -4.38
N TYR A 386 2.83 -24.55 -4.59
CA TYR A 386 1.81 -24.67 -5.62
C TYR A 386 0.60 -23.79 -5.30
N PRO A 387 -0.05 -23.17 -6.31
CA PRO A 387 -1.09 -22.15 -6.09
C PRO A 387 -2.30 -22.62 -5.26
N HIS A 388 -2.56 -23.92 -5.20
CA HIS A 388 -3.69 -24.49 -4.45
C HIS A 388 -3.38 -24.86 -3.00
N GLN A 389 -2.12 -24.84 -2.61
CA GLN A 389 -1.70 -25.25 -1.27
C GLN A 389 -2.08 -24.19 -0.23
N ARG A 390 -2.50 -24.65 0.96
CA ARG A 390 -3.13 -23.78 1.99
C ARG A 390 -2.59 -24.02 3.42
N TRP A 391 -1.87 -25.11 3.69
CA TRP A 391 -1.50 -25.47 5.08
C TRP A 391 -0.33 -24.65 5.64
N MET A 392 0.40 -23.94 4.80
CA MET A 392 1.48 -23.04 5.24
C MET A 392 0.91 -21.81 5.97
N PHE A 393 1.76 -21.14 6.74
CA PHE A 393 1.44 -19.88 7.42
C PHE A 393 1.50 -18.71 6.42
N ALA A 394 0.68 -18.78 5.39
CA ALA A 394 0.63 -17.81 4.31
C ALA A 394 -0.62 -16.94 4.39
N GLY A 395 -0.46 -15.64 4.14
CA GLY A 395 -1.48 -14.61 4.14
C GLY A 395 -1.31 -13.62 2.99
N VAL A 396 -1.84 -12.42 3.17
CA VAL A 396 -1.97 -11.42 2.10
C VAL A 396 -1.50 -10.05 2.55
N ARG A 397 -0.70 -9.39 1.70
CA ARG A 397 -0.53 -7.94 1.67
C ARG A 397 -0.96 -7.46 0.30
N LEU A 398 -1.84 -6.48 0.25
CA LEU A 398 -2.34 -5.95 -0.99
C LEU A 398 -1.36 -4.97 -1.64
N ALA A 399 -1.42 -4.89 -2.95
CA ALA A 399 -0.79 -3.87 -3.76
C ALA A 399 -1.84 -3.13 -4.60
N ALA A 400 -1.50 -1.95 -5.06
CA ALA A 400 -2.30 -1.19 -6.02
C ALA A 400 -1.37 -0.45 -6.99
N ASP A 401 -1.88 -0.13 -8.17
CA ASP A 401 -1.21 0.78 -9.10
C ASP A 401 -1.37 2.22 -8.61
N GLY A 402 -0.41 3.11 -8.88
CA GLY A 402 -0.38 4.46 -8.33
C GLY A 402 -1.71 5.22 -8.52
N ALA A 403 -2.28 5.21 -9.71
CA ALA A 403 -3.56 5.86 -10.02
C ALA A 403 -4.76 5.30 -9.21
N GLN A 404 -4.77 4.01 -8.88
CA GLN A 404 -5.88 3.38 -8.15
C GLN A 404 -5.96 3.82 -6.68
N ILE A 405 -4.86 4.26 -6.10
CA ILE A 405 -4.84 4.72 -4.71
C ILE A 405 -5.41 6.11 -4.60
N GLU A 406 -4.98 7.02 -5.48
CA GLU A 406 -5.52 8.38 -5.51
C GLU A 406 -7.05 8.37 -5.70
N GLU A 407 -7.56 7.50 -6.59
CA GLU A 407 -9.01 7.32 -6.77
C GLU A 407 -9.70 6.76 -5.53
N ALA A 408 -9.10 5.79 -4.85
CA ALA A 408 -9.69 5.19 -3.65
C ALA A 408 -9.65 6.14 -2.45
N GLU A 409 -8.54 6.85 -2.23
CA GLU A 409 -8.44 7.86 -1.18
C GLU A 409 -9.43 9.00 -1.42
N ALA A 410 -9.58 9.45 -2.67
CA ALA A 410 -10.58 10.44 -3.04
C ALA A 410 -12.01 9.94 -2.81
N HIS A 411 -12.30 8.67 -3.13
CA HIS A 411 -13.60 8.03 -2.88
C HIS A 411 -13.91 7.94 -1.38
N ASP A 412 -12.94 7.50 -0.57
CA ASP A 412 -13.12 7.39 0.88
C ASP A 412 -13.28 8.76 1.53
N ALA A 413 -12.51 9.77 1.11
CA ALA A 413 -12.66 11.14 1.54
C ALA A 413 -14.04 11.71 1.17
N PHE A 414 -14.52 11.43 -0.05
CA PHE A 414 -15.86 11.86 -0.48
C PHE A 414 -16.95 11.21 0.38
N ARG A 415 -16.84 9.91 0.62
CA ARG A 415 -17.76 9.17 1.48
C ARG A 415 -17.79 9.73 2.91
N GLN A 416 -16.63 10.02 3.48
CA GLN A 416 -16.51 10.59 4.81
C GLN A 416 -17.13 11.98 4.90
N ASP A 417 -16.81 12.87 3.95
CA ASP A 417 -17.38 14.23 3.87
C ASP A 417 -18.92 14.20 3.72
N MET A 418 -19.47 13.23 2.96
CA MET A 418 -20.92 13.05 2.84
C MET A 418 -21.54 12.62 4.18
N ILE A 419 -20.96 11.65 4.89
CA ILE A 419 -21.46 11.19 6.20
C ILE A 419 -21.42 12.34 7.20
N GLU A 420 -20.31 13.02 7.33
CA GLU A 420 -20.14 14.12 8.28
C GLU A 420 -21.05 15.29 7.94
N GLY A 421 -21.05 15.72 6.68
CA GLY A 421 -21.80 16.87 6.23
C GLY A 421 -23.31 16.70 6.35
N LEU A 422 -23.83 15.53 6.00
CA LEU A 422 -25.27 15.24 6.09
C LEU A 422 -25.73 14.89 7.51
N SER A 423 -24.83 14.53 8.40
CA SER A 423 -25.13 14.28 9.82
C SER A 423 -25.19 15.55 10.66
N ARG A 424 -24.69 16.67 10.19
CA ARG A 424 -24.70 17.95 10.88
C ARG A 424 -26.15 18.47 11.06
N ARG A 425 -26.39 19.25 12.12
CA ARG A 425 -27.68 19.92 12.32
C ARG A 425 -28.03 20.90 11.21
N VAL A 426 -27.02 21.61 10.71
CA VAL A 426 -27.07 22.39 9.48
C VAL A 426 -26.20 21.66 8.47
N LYS A 427 -26.87 21.02 7.51
CA LYS A 427 -26.19 20.19 6.51
C LYS A 427 -25.31 21.03 5.60
N ALA A 428 -24.09 20.59 5.37
CA ALA A 428 -23.15 21.27 4.47
C ALA A 428 -22.20 20.25 3.83
N LEU A 429 -21.87 20.46 2.56
CA LEU A 429 -20.94 19.63 1.80
C LEU A 429 -19.80 20.48 1.25
N PRO A 430 -18.55 19.97 1.23
CA PRO A 430 -17.42 20.71 0.70
C PRO A 430 -17.51 20.96 -0.81
N PRO A 431 -17.22 22.17 -1.31
CA PRO A 431 -17.32 22.51 -2.73
C PRO A 431 -16.32 21.80 -3.64
N LYS A 432 -15.23 21.24 -3.08
CA LYS A 432 -14.24 20.45 -3.86
C LYS A 432 -14.88 19.29 -4.63
N TRP A 433 -16.00 18.77 -4.16
CA TRP A 433 -16.70 17.65 -4.78
C TRP A 433 -17.57 18.00 -5.98
N PHE A 434 -17.71 19.28 -6.32
CA PHE A 434 -18.37 19.71 -7.56
C PHE A 434 -17.62 19.28 -8.82
N TYR A 435 -16.30 19.22 -8.76
CA TYR A 435 -15.40 19.12 -9.92
C TYR A 435 -15.09 17.67 -10.31
N ASP A 436 -16.14 16.89 -10.67
CA ASP A 436 -15.97 15.71 -11.52
C ASP A 436 -15.95 16.12 -13.00
N ALA A 437 -15.87 15.18 -13.94
CA ALA A 437 -15.84 15.48 -15.38
C ALA A 437 -17.05 16.32 -15.82
N GLU A 438 -18.26 15.99 -15.36
CA GLU A 438 -19.48 16.73 -15.70
C GLU A 438 -19.54 18.08 -14.99
N GLY A 439 -19.17 18.14 -13.72
CA GLY A 439 -19.10 19.40 -12.98
C GLY A 439 -18.09 20.38 -13.58
N SER A 440 -16.93 19.90 -14.00
CA SER A 440 -15.91 20.70 -14.69
C SER A 440 -16.44 21.23 -16.03
N ARG A 441 -17.15 20.42 -16.82
CA ARG A 441 -17.81 20.84 -18.05
C ARG A 441 -18.87 21.92 -17.80
N LEU A 442 -19.71 21.73 -16.79
CA LEU A 442 -20.73 22.71 -16.39
C LEU A 442 -20.11 24.02 -15.91
N PHE A 443 -19.00 23.93 -15.15
CA PHE A 443 -18.30 25.14 -14.73
C PHE A 443 -17.69 25.90 -15.91
N GLU A 444 -17.15 25.24 -16.91
CA GLU A 444 -16.71 25.91 -18.15
C GLU A 444 -17.86 26.59 -18.85
N GLU A 445 -19.08 26.04 -18.87
CA GLU A 445 -20.27 26.72 -19.40
C GLU A 445 -20.65 27.93 -18.57
N ILE A 446 -20.61 27.83 -17.22
CA ILE A 446 -20.84 28.97 -16.31
C ILE A 446 -19.90 30.12 -16.65
N THR A 447 -18.63 29.88 -16.89
CA THR A 447 -17.65 30.94 -17.19
C THR A 447 -17.96 31.72 -18.47
N ARG A 448 -18.81 31.17 -19.35
CA ARG A 448 -19.24 31.81 -20.62
C ARG A 448 -20.56 32.55 -20.50
N LEU A 449 -21.29 32.39 -19.39
CA LEU A 449 -22.59 33.07 -19.19
C LEU A 449 -22.45 34.60 -19.09
N PRO A 450 -23.39 35.34 -19.64
CA PRO A 450 -23.39 36.80 -19.51
C PRO A 450 -23.40 37.28 -18.05
N GLU A 451 -24.13 36.58 -17.19
CA GLU A 451 -24.30 36.91 -15.78
C GLU A 451 -23.00 36.61 -14.97
N TYR A 452 -22.20 35.61 -15.39
CA TYR A 452 -20.97 35.24 -14.70
C TYR A 452 -19.79 36.11 -15.16
N TYR A 453 -19.70 37.30 -14.62
CA TYR A 453 -18.68 38.31 -14.95
C TYR A 453 -17.25 37.98 -14.44
N PRO A 454 -17.03 37.20 -13.32
CA PRO A 454 -15.72 37.17 -12.67
C PRO A 454 -14.59 36.71 -13.61
N THR A 455 -14.78 35.67 -14.41
CA THR A 455 -13.75 35.18 -15.32
C THR A 455 -13.34 36.20 -16.37
N ARG A 456 -14.31 36.86 -17.00
CA ARG A 456 -14.05 37.86 -18.06
C ARG A 456 -13.40 39.12 -17.53
N GLN A 457 -13.87 39.63 -16.41
CA GLN A 457 -13.35 40.85 -15.78
C GLN A 457 -11.93 40.64 -15.24
N GLU A 458 -11.65 39.47 -14.62
CA GLU A 458 -10.31 39.16 -14.14
C GLU A 458 -9.32 38.98 -15.30
N ALA A 459 -9.70 38.32 -16.38
CA ALA A 459 -8.85 38.16 -17.56
C ALA A 459 -8.57 39.57 -18.21
N ALA A 460 -9.56 40.44 -18.28
CA ALA A 460 -9.37 41.82 -18.78
C ALA A 460 -8.40 42.60 -17.87
N LEU A 461 -8.59 42.50 -16.55
CA LEU A 461 -7.72 43.17 -15.59
C LEU A 461 -6.28 42.61 -15.62
N LEU A 462 -6.12 41.29 -15.71
CA LEU A 462 -4.78 40.65 -15.87
C LEU A 462 -4.07 41.18 -17.13
N ARG A 463 -4.74 41.27 -18.28
CA ARG A 463 -4.14 41.82 -19.50
C ARG A 463 -3.64 43.25 -19.32
N ARG A 464 -4.28 44.03 -18.45
CA ARG A 464 -3.88 45.41 -18.15
C ARG A 464 -2.65 45.44 -17.23
N VAL A 465 -2.60 44.64 -16.19
CA VAL A 465 -1.59 44.76 -15.13
C VAL A 465 -0.39 43.81 -15.30
N ALA A 466 -0.55 42.65 -15.96
CA ALA A 466 0.48 41.66 -16.07
C ALA A 466 1.79 42.16 -16.72
N PRO A 467 1.79 43.03 -17.74
CA PRO A 467 3.03 43.55 -18.32
C PRO A 467 3.90 44.31 -17.31
N GLU A 468 3.29 45.16 -16.50
CA GLU A 468 3.99 45.95 -15.46
C GLU A 468 4.45 45.02 -14.31
N TRP A 469 3.61 44.11 -13.88
CA TRP A 469 3.95 43.20 -12.77
C TRP A 469 5.02 42.19 -13.17
N ALA A 470 5.05 41.72 -14.42
CA ALA A 470 6.05 40.82 -14.94
C ALA A 470 7.48 41.40 -14.88
N GLU A 471 7.65 42.72 -15.05
CA GLU A 471 8.94 43.40 -14.89
C GLU A 471 9.55 43.19 -13.49
N ARG A 472 8.70 42.92 -12.49
CA ARG A 472 9.08 42.74 -11.08
C ARG A 472 9.42 41.29 -10.74
N PHE A 473 9.11 40.33 -11.62
CA PHE A 473 9.39 38.92 -11.36
C PHE A 473 10.90 38.63 -11.33
N GLY A 474 11.65 39.33 -12.17
CA GLY A 474 13.07 39.13 -12.35
C GLY A 474 13.41 37.95 -13.28
N PRO A 475 14.64 37.86 -13.76
CA PRO A 475 15.06 36.83 -14.69
C PRO A 475 15.06 35.45 -14.05
N GLY A 476 14.59 34.44 -14.79
CA GLY A 476 14.56 33.08 -14.32
C GLY A 476 13.55 32.80 -13.18
N ALA A 477 12.54 33.66 -13.02
CA ALA A 477 11.50 33.45 -12.01
C ALA A 477 10.70 32.17 -12.27
N VAL A 478 10.04 31.67 -11.24
CA VAL A 478 9.22 30.45 -11.27
C VAL A 478 7.77 30.83 -10.93
N LEU A 479 6.86 30.60 -11.86
CA LEU A 479 5.42 30.79 -11.62
C LEU A 479 4.83 29.53 -10.99
N VAL A 480 4.19 29.68 -9.81
CA VAL A 480 3.54 28.61 -9.07
C VAL A 480 2.05 28.91 -9.00
N GLU A 481 1.22 28.16 -9.70
CA GLU A 481 -0.22 28.39 -9.76
C GLU A 481 -0.98 27.39 -8.90
N LEU A 482 -1.88 27.89 -8.08
CA LEU A 482 -2.77 27.09 -7.22
C LEU A 482 -4.14 26.97 -7.90
N GLY A 483 -4.56 25.71 -8.18
CA GLY A 483 -5.81 25.44 -8.90
C GLY A 483 -5.69 25.75 -10.39
N SER A 484 -4.89 24.96 -11.09
CA SER A 484 -4.48 25.24 -12.48
C SER A 484 -5.52 24.85 -13.55
N GLY A 485 -6.81 25.00 -13.30
CA GLY A 485 -7.87 24.67 -14.25
C GLY A 485 -7.57 25.02 -15.73
N ALA A 486 -8.57 25.15 -16.59
CA ALA A 486 -8.38 25.41 -18.04
C ALA A 486 -7.90 26.83 -18.38
N SER A 487 -6.85 27.20 -17.94
CA SER A 487 -5.85 28.27 -17.83
C SER A 487 -5.74 29.33 -18.97
N GLU A 488 -6.81 29.97 -19.38
CA GLU A 488 -6.69 31.21 -20.18
C GLU A 488 -5.92 32.31 -19.41
N LYS A 489 -6.18 32.45 -18.11
CA LYS A 489 -5.56 33.46 -17.24
C LYS A 489 -4.06 33.21 -17.06
N THR A 490 -3.65 31.95 -16.96
CA THR A 490 -2.24 31.54 -16.91
C THR A 490 -1.49 32.01 -18.15
N ARG A 491 -2.07 31.81 -19.34
CA ARG A 491 -1.47 32.28 -20.60
C ARG A 491 -1.18 33.75 -20.59
N ILE A 492 -2.10 34.60 -20.06
CA ILE A 492 -1.89 36.02 -19.95
C ILE A 492 -0.64 36.37 -19.15
N VAL A 493 -0.39 35.64 -18.04
CA VAL A 493 0.80 35.86 -17.21
C VAL A 493 2.05 35.32 -17.91
N LEU A 494 1.99 34.15 -18.55
CA LEU A 494 3.10 33.55 -19.28
C LEU A 494 3.51 34.39 -20.50
N ASP A 495 2.55 34.99 -21.21
CA ASP A 495 2.80 35.89 -22.36
C ASP A 495 3.50 37.18 -21.92
N ALA A 496 3.15 37.69 -20.74
CA ALA A 496 3.79 38.88 -20.18
C ALA A 496 5.18 38.63 -19.61
N ALA A 497 5.40 37.43 -18.99
CA ALA A 497 6.62 37.06 -18.28
C ALA A 497 7.47 36.06 -19.08
N ARG A 498 8.11 36.50 -20.16
CA ARG A 498 8.83 35.64 -21.12
C ARG A 498 10.12 35.00 -20.58
N ASP A 499 10.69 35.51 -19.49
CA ASP A 499 11.96 35.07 -18.91
C ASP A 499 11.78 34.09 -17.74
N LEU A 500 10.62 33.41 -17.65
CA LEU A 500 10.38 32.40 -16.62
C LEU A 500 11.25 31.16 -16.85
N ALA A 501 11.84 30.64 -15.76
CA ALA A 501 12.59 29.37 -15.78
C ALA A 501 11.65 28.16 -15.76
N ALA A 502 10.53 28.26 -15.04
CA ALA A 502 9.56 27.18 -14.93
C ALA A 502 8.15 27.69 -14.60
N TYR A 503 7.17 26.88 -14.96
CA TYR A 503 5.77 26.95 -14.52
C TYR A 503 5.43 25.68 -13.73
N VAL A 504 4.92 25.85 -12.52
CA VAL A 504 4.56 24.79 -11.60
C VAL A 504 3.05 24.88 -11.29
N PRO A 505 2.21 24.22 -12.10
CA PRO A 505 0.78 24.12 -11.80
C PRO A 505 0.57 23.11 -10.66
N ILE A 506 -0.29 23.47 -9.70
CA ILE A 506 -0.72 22.61 -8.58
C ILE A 506 -2.23 22.43 -8.70
N ASP A 507 -2.68 21.18 -8.74
CA ASP A 507 -4.10 20.85 -8.74
C ASP A 507 -4.35 19.51 -8.04
N ILE A 508 -5.56 19.32 -7.52
CA ILE A 508 -5.98 18.08 -6.86
C ILE A 508 -6.30 16.97 -7.87
N SER A 509 -6.59 17.30 -9.12
CA SER A 509 -6.95 16.35 -10.18
C SER A 509 -5.76 16.01 -11.06
N PRO A 510 -5.17 14.79 -10.95
CA PRO A 510 -4.02 14.37 -11.77
C PRO A 510 -4.31 14.43 -13.27
N THR A 511 -5.51 14.00 -13.67
CA THR A 511 -5.92 13.98 -15.09
C THR A 511 -6.03 15.39 -15.67
N ALA A 512 -6.76 16.28 -15.00
CA ALA A 512 -6.92 17.67 -15.44
C ALA A 512 -5.56 18.41 -15.47
N LEU A 513 -4.73 18.16 -14.45
CA LEU A 513 -3.39 18.73 -14.33
C LEU A 513 -2.49 18.27 -15.48
N SER A 514 -2.49 16.97 -15.81
CA SER A 514 -1.70 16.40 -16.90
C SER A 514 -2.10 16.99 -18.26
N GLU A 515 -3.40 17.08 -18.53
CA GLU A 515 -3.91 17.66 -19.76
C GLU A 515 -3.58 19.17 -19.89
N ALA A 516 -3.74 19.93 -18.79
CA ALA A 516 -3.36 21.34 -18.74
C ALA A 516 -1.87 21.54 -18.98
N ALA A 517 -1.02 20.73 -18.32
CA ALA A 517 0.42 20.77 -18.49
C ALA A 517 0.85 20.44 -19.93
N GLN A 518 0.22 19.44 -20.58
CA GLN A 518 0.51 19.13 -21.99
C GLN A 518 0.17 20.27 -22.93
N ARG A 519 -0.97 20.94 -22.74
CA ARG A 519 -1.38 22.11 -23.53
C ARG A 519 -0.37 23.27 -23.38
N ILE A 520 0.06 23.56 -22.14
CA ILE A 520 1.02 24.63 -21.89
C ILE A 520 2.39 24.26 -22.49
N ARG A 521 2.86 23.02 -22.39
CA ARG A 521 4.12 22.57 -23.05
C ARG A 521 4.07 22.74 -24.57
N ALA A 522 2.93 22.49 -25.20
CA ALA A 522 2.75 22.67 -26.64
C ALA A 522 2.82 24.15 -27.04
N ASP A 523 2.19 25.04 -26.25
CA ASP A 523 2.12 26.47 -26.52
C ASP A 523 3.44 27.21 -26.17
N TYR A 524 4.21 26.69 -25.17
CA TYR A 524 5.44 27.28 -24.65
C TYR A 524 6.62 26.29 -24.66
N PRO A 525 7.17 25.91 -25.84
CA PRO A 525 8.17 24.81 -25.94
C PRO A 525 9.48 25.08 -25.21
N GLY A 526 9.79 26.33 -24.85
CA GLY A 526 10.99 26.71 -24.09
C GLY A 526 10.82 26.75 -22.57
N LEU A 527 9.60 26.58 -22.07
CA LEU A 527 9.26 26.68 -20.65
C LEU A 527 9.26 25.29 -20.01
N LYS A 528 9.93 25.14 -18.88
CA LYS A 528 9.78 23.93 -18.06
C LYS A 528 8.42 23.93 -17.39
N VAL A 529 7.59 22.93 -17.66
CA VAL A 529 6.30 22.73 -17.00
C VAL A 529 6.39 21.53 -16.07
N LEU A 530 6.27 21.78 -14.77
CA LEU A 530 6.47 20.82 -13.69
C LEU A 530 5.17 20.66 -12.86
N PRO A 531 4.22 19.85 -13.31
CA PRO A 531 2.95 19.68 -12.61
C PRO A 531 3.15 18.98 -11.25
N VAL A 532 2.43 19.43 -10.22
CA VAL A 532 2.45 18.88 -8.87
C VAL A 532 1.02 18.57 -8.46
N VAL A 533 0.74 17.30 -8.17
CA VAL A 533 -0.55 16.90 -7.59
C VAL A 533 -0.55 17.29 -6.12
N GLY A 534 -1.56 18.02 -5.67
CA GLY A 534 -1.66 18.45 -4.28
C GLY A 534 -2.89 19.32 -4.04
N ASP A 535 -3.29 19.41 -2.77
CA ASP A 535 -4.35 20.30 -2.36
C ASP A 535 -3.83 21.60 -1.72
N PHE A 536 -4.73 22.54 -1.48
CA PHE A 536 -4.38 23.85 -0.92
C PHE A 536 -4.13 23.82 0.59
N GLU A 537 -4.51 22.75 1.27
CA GLU A 537 -4.31 22.61 2.72
C GLU A 537 -2.88 22.18 3.04
N HIS A 538 -2.21 21.46 2.08
CA HIS A 538 -0.87 20.92 2.25
C HIS A 538 0.01 21.22 1.03
N LEU A 539 0.42 22.50 0.86
CA LEU A 539 1.29 22.90 -0.22
C LEU A 539 2.70 22.34 -0.08
N ALA A 540 3.13 21.56 -1.08
CA ALA A 540 4.51 21.11 -1.20
C ALA A 540 5.42 22.17 -1.84
N PRO A 541 6.70 22.24 -1.51
CA PRO A 541 7.63 23.13 -2.18
C PRO A 541 7.76 22.75 -3.66
N PRO A 542 7.93 23.75 -4.57
CA PRO A 542 8.18 23.47 -5.97
C PRO A 542 9.39 22.54 -6.17
N PRO A 543 9.33 21.63 -7.16
CA PRO A 543 10.45 20.71 -7.45
C PRO A 543 11.78 21.46 -7.63
N ALA A 544 12.89 20.83 -7.22
CA ALA A 544 14.22 21.43 -7.32
C ALA A 544 14.61 21.78 -8.77
N GLU A 545 14.08 21.05 -9.74
CA GLU A 545 14.25 21.26 -11.18
C GLU A 545 13.66 22.60 -11.66
N ALA A 546 12.77 23.23 -10.91
CA ALA A 546 12.23 24.55 -11.23
C ALA A 546 13.31 25.65 -11.19
N GLY A 547 14.44 25.39 -10.51
CA GLY A 547 15.57 26.33 -10.43
C GLY A 547 15.48 27.26 -9.22
N PRO A 548 16.50 28.11 -8.99
CA PRO A 548 16.62 28.96 -7.81
C PRO A 548 15.94 30.34 -7.96
N GLY A 549 15.26 30.59 -9.06
CA GLY A 549 14.66 31.91 -9.37
C GLY A 549 13.60 32.33 -8.35
N ARG A 550 13.26 33.63 -8.36
CA ARG A 550 12.20 34.20 -7.53
C ARG A 550 10.90 33.43 -7.74
N ARG A 551 10.19 33.11 -6.67
CA ARG A 551 8.91 32.41 -6.73
C ARG A 551 7.77 33.40 -6.85
N ILE A 552 6.85 33.17 -7.78
CA ILE A 552 5.68 33.98 -8.03
C ILE A 552 4.46 33.08 -7.84
N GLY A 553 3.73 33.26 -6.76
CA GLY A 553 2.46 32.56 -6.54
C GLY A 553 1.36 33.20 -7.41
N PHE A 554 0.46 32.38 -7.92
CA PHE A 554 -0.70 32.81 -8.71
C PHE A 554 -1.94 32.05 -8.26
N PHE A 555 -2.93 32.77 -7.75
CA PHE A 555 -4.21 32.21 -7.29
C PHE A 555 -5.37 33.03 -7.80
N PRO A 556 -5.80 32.81 -9.05
CA PRO A 556 -6.86 33.52 -9.68
C PRO A 556 -8.27 33.01 -9.36
N GLY A 557 -9.29 33.63 -9.93
CA GLY A 557 -10.67 33.13 -9.95
C GLY A 557 -11.48 33.44 -8.70
N SER A 558 -10.96 34.23 -7.79
CA SER A 558 -11.57 34.45 -6.47
C SER A 558 -11.82 33.16 -5.65
N THR A 559 -11.09 32.10 -5.96
CA THR A 559 -11.18 30.79 -5.31
C THR A 559 -10.94 30.88 -3.81
N ILE A 560 -10.11 31.82 -3.35
CA ILE A 560 -9.90 32.11 -1.92
C ILE A 560 -11.20 32.47 -1.19
N GLY A 561 -12.20 32.96 -1.90
CA GLY A 561 -13.53 33.27 -1.37
C GLY A 561 -14.34 32.04 -0.95
N ASN A 562 -13.97 30.87 -1.42
CA ASN A 562 -14.61 29.58 -1.06
C ASN A 562 -14.14 29.07 0.30
N LEU A 563 -13.05 29.64 0.85
CA LEU A 563 -12.47 29.24 2.12
C LEU A 563 -13.08 30.02 3.30
N THR A 564 -13.04 29.42 4.49
CA THR A 564 -13.31 30.19 5.71
C THR A 564 -12.20 31.22 5.93
N PRO A 565 -12.42 32.30 6.70
CA PRO A 565 -11.38 33.29 6.98
C PRO A 565 -10.09 32.68 7.54
N GLU A 566 -10.22 31.70 8.44
CA GLU A 566 -9.12 31.00 9.06
C GLU A 566 -8.35 30.14 8.04
N ALA A 567 -9.07 29.42 7.17
CA ALA A 567 -8.47 28.60 6.13
C ALA A 567 -7.78 29.47 5.06
N ALA A 568 -8.34 30.62 4.70
CA ALA A 568 -7.71 31.56 3.77
C ALA A 568 -6.40 32.13 4.32
N VAL A 569 -6.34 32.47 5.63
CA VAL A 569 -5.11 32.88 6.29
C VAL A 569 -4.09 31.75 6.33
N ALA A 570 -4.54 30.53 6.64
CA ALA A 570 -3.66 29.33 6.69
C ALA A 570 -3.04 29.04 5.32
N LEU A 571 -3.85 29.07 4.25
CA LEU A 571 -3.37 28.89 2.86
C LEU A 571 -2.30 29.93 2.50
N LEU A 572 -2.58 31.22 2.68
CA LEU A 572 -1.62 32.27 2.33
C LEU A 572 -0.35 32.20 3.17
N ARG A 573 -0.43 31.75 4.44
CA ARG A 573 0.73 31.53 5.30
C ARG A 573 1.57 30.35 4.81
N SER A 574 0.93 29.23 4.43
CA SER A 574 1.59 28.08 3.82
C SER A 574 2.26 28.47 2.51
N ALA A 575 1.56 29.21 1.64
CA ALA A 575 2.12 29.73 0.40
C ALA A 575 3.37 30.59 0.65
N ARG A 576 3.35 31.47 1.66
CA ARG A 576 4.53 32.28 2.03
C ARG A 576 5.71 31.42 2.46
N GLN A 577 5.47 30.38 3.27
CA GLN A 577 6.52 29.47 3.71
C GLN A 577 7.14 28.68 2.55
N VAL A 578 6.30 28.19 1.63
CA VAL A 578 6.72 27.38 0.48
C VAL A 578 7.43 28.21 -0.58
N LEU A 579 6.95 29.42 -0.85
CA LEU A 579 7.53 30.33 -1.86
C LEU A 579 8.77 31.05 -1.33
N GLY A 580 8.85 31.30 -0.04
CA GLY A 580 10.01 31.89 0.64
C GLY A 580 10.06 33.42 0.63
N GLU A 581 11.06 33.98 1.33
CA GLU A 581 11.28 35.41 1.45
C GLU A 581 11.54 36.05 0.07
N GLY A 582 11.00 37.27 -0.12
CA GLY A 582 11.13 38.03 -1.36
C GLY A 582 10.26 37.51 -2.51
N SER A 583 9.41 36.50 -2.29
CA SER A 583 8.43 36.03 -3.27
C SER A 583 7.32 37.08 -3.49
N LEU A 584 6.66 36.97 -4.63
CA LEU A 584 5.43 37.72 -4.94
C LEU A 584 4.24 36.74 -4.98
N PHE A 585 3.03 37.26 -4.74
CA PHE A 585 1.82 36.47 -4.86
C PHE A 585 0.71 37.28 -5.50
N ILE A 586 0.20 36.84 -6.65
CA ILE A 586 -0.90 37.43 -7.36
C ILE A 586 -2.19 36.75 -6.92
N LEU A 587 -3.06 37.49 -6.25
CA LEU A 587 -4.32 37.01 -5.71
C LEU A 587 -5.49 37.67 -6.43
N GLY A 588 -6.35 36.86 -7.05
CA GLY A 588 -7.62 37.33 -7.62
C GLY A 588 -8.74 37.28 -6.60
N VAL A 589 -9.52 38.37 -6.49
CA VAL A 589 -10.66 38.46 -5.58
C VAL A 589 -11.87 39.16 -6.25
N ASP A 590 -13.04 38.65 -5.94
CA ASP A 590 -14.29 39.32 -6.30
C ASP A 590 -14.70 40.33 -5.24
N LEU A 591 -15.23 41.46 -5.68
CA LEU A 591 -15.54 42.58 -4.79
C LEU A 591 -17.01 42.58 -4.35
N VAL A 592 -17.30 43.22 -3.20
CA VAL A 592 -18.65 43.49 -2.75
C VAL A 592 -19.31 44.46 -3.74
N LYS A 593 -20.52 44.14 -4.19
CA LYS A 593 -21.35 44.94 -5.10
C LYS A 593 -22.84 44.73 -4.84
N SER A 594 -23.72 45.23 -5.70
CA SER A 594 -25.16 45.08 -5.46
C SER A 594 -25.56 43.59 -5.37
N PRO A 595 -26.48 43.25 -4.45
CA PRO A 595 -26.96 41.86 -4.31
C PRO A 595 -27.53 41.29 -5.62
N GLU A 596 -28.18 42.11 -6.43
CA GLU A 596 -28.79 41.69 -7.69
C GLU A 596 -27.73 41.15 -8.68
N VAL A 597 -26.61 41.86 -8.81
CA VAL A 597 -25.49 41.45 -9.67
C VAL A 597 -24.82 40.16 -9.12
N LEU A 598 -24.64 40.09 -7.80
CA LEU A 598 -24.04 38.94 -7.16
C LEU A 598 -24.92 37.71 -7.29
N VAL A 599 -26.23 37.80 -7.01
CA VAL A 599 -27.16 36.67 -7.11
C VAL A 599 -27.26 36.17 -8.56
N ALA A 600 -27.37 37.07 -9.54
CA ALA A 600 -27.45 36.67 -10.95
C ALA A 600 -26.24 35.90 -11.44
N ALA A 601 -25.05 36.12 -10.89
CA ALA A 601 -23.86 35.38 -11.23
C ALA A 601 -23.84 33.93 -10.68
N TYR A 602 -24.67 33.63 -9.66
CA TYR A 602 -24.77 32.32 -9.02
C TYR A 602 -26.15 31.65 -9.21
N ASP A 603 -27.09 32.32 -9.90
CA ASP A 603 -28.42 31.80 -10.25
C ASP A 603 -28.80 32.37 -11.63
N ASP A 604 -28.15 31.85 -12.66
CA ASP A 604 -28.28 32.29 -14.04
C ASP A 604 -29.63 31.91 -14.66
N ALA A 605 -30.11 32.72 -15.59
CA ALA A 605 -31.40 32.51 -16.23
C ALA A 605 -31.50 31.21 -17.06
N GLN A 606 -30.37 30.63 -17.49
CA GLN A 606 -30.32 29.37 -18.23
C GLN A 606 -30.32 28.14 -17.31
N GLY A 607 -30.06 28.30 -15.99
CA GLY A 607 -30.06 27.24 -15.02
C GLY A 607 -28.82 26.37 -15.05
N VAL A 608 -27.71 26.81 -15.65
CA VAL A 608 -26.45 26.09 -15.73
C VAL A 608 -25.84 25.96 -14.34
N THR A 609 -25.83 27.00 -13.54
CA THR A 609 -25.35 26.99 -12.16
C THR A 609 -26.18 26.04 -11.28
N ALA A 610 -27.51 26.03 -11.49
CA ALA A 610 -28.38 25.09 -10.80
C ALA A 610 -28.06 23.62 -11.16
N ALA A 611 -27.78 23.36 -12.44
CA ALA A 611 -27.34 22.01 -12.87
C ALA A 611 -25.98 21.64 -12.26
N PHE A 612 -25.02 22.55 -12.22
CA PHE A 612 -23.73 22.38 -11.57
C PHE A 612 -23.89 22.02 -10.07
N ASN A 613 -24.72 22.75 -9.35
CA ASN A 613 -24.98 22.52 -7.94
C ASN A 613 -25.62 21.11 -7.70
N ARG A 614 -26.62 20.74 -8.50
CA ARG A 614 -27.30 19.44 -8.41
C ARG A 614 -26.40 18.28 -8.82
N ASN A 615 -25.40 18.49 -9.68
CA ASN A 615 -24.46 17.45 -10.08
C ASN A 615 -23.74 16.80 -8.89
N LEU A 616 -23.56 17.52 -7.77
CA LEU A 616 -23.03 16.97 -6.54
C LEU A 616 -23.85 15.77 -6.02
N LEU A 617 -25.17 15.84 -6.11
CA LEU A 617 -26.07 14.74 -5.70
C LEU A 617 -26.04 13.58 -6.71
N VAL A 618 -25.97 13.91 -8.02
CA VAL A 618 -25.80 12.91 -9.08
C VAL A 618 -24.50 12.13 -8.90
N ARG A 619 -23.41 12.85 -8.60
CA ARG A 619 -22.11 12.26 -8.28
C ARG A 619 -22.19 11.36 -7.06
N ALA A 620 -22.83 11.80 -5.98
CA ALA A 620 -22.99 10.99 -4.75
C ALA A 620 -23.75 9.69 -5.02
N ASN A 621 -24.78 9.73 -5.88
CA ASN A 621 -25.48 8.52 -6.29
C ASN A 621 -24.60 7.57 -7.13
N ARG A 622 -23.85 8.13 -8.09
CA ARG A 622 -23.00 7.35 -9.00
C ARG A 622 -21.81 6.74 -8.28
N ASP A 623 -21.08 7.55 -7.49
CA ASP A 623 -19.78 7.15 -6.92
C ASP A 623 -19.95 6.40 -5.58
N LEU A 624 -20.96 6.75 -4.76
CA LEU A 624 -21.16 6.19 -3.41
C LEU A 624 -22.38 5.29 -3.28
N GLY A 625 -23.18 5.11 -4.35
CA GLY A 625 -24.42 4.32 -4.32
C GLY A 625 -25.51 4.92 -3.44
N MET A 626 -25.56 6.25 -3.31
CA MET A 626 -26.65 6.93 -2.61
C MET A 626 -27.93 6.96 -3.45
N ASP A 627 -29.05 7.33 -2.84
CA ASP A 627 -30.36 7.35 -3.47
C ASP A 627 -31.03 8.74 -3.47
N PHE A 628 -30.23 9.80 -3.65
CA PHE A 628 -30.79 11.13 -3.84
C PHE A 628 -31.73 11.18 -5.05
N GLU A 629 -32.80 11.97 -4.97
CA GLU A 629 -33.60 12.43 -6.11
C GLU A 629 -33.17 13.87 -6.45
N PRO A 630 -32.22 14.12 -7.36
CA PRO A 630 -31.67 15.46 -7.58
C PRO A 630 -32.71 16.52 -7.96
N GLU A 631 -33.75 16.13 -8.69
CA GLU A 631 -34.86 17.00 -9.08
C GLU A 631 -35.78 17.42 -7.92
N ALA A 632 -35.70 16.72 -6.79
CA ALA A 632 -36.40 17.09 -5.56
C ALA A 632 -35.60 18.09 -4.71
N PHE A 633 -34.46 18.55 -5.20
CA PHE A 633 -33.66 19.62 -4.59
C PHE A 633 -33.61 20.85 -5.49
N GLU A 634 -34.10 21.93 -4.99
CA GLU A 634 -34.08 23.23 -5.64
C GLU A 634 -32.77 23.97 -5.38
N HIS A 635 -32.14 24.50 -6.42
CA HIS A 635 -30.98 25.37 -6.28
C HIS A 635 -31.41 26.74 -5.70
N LEU A 636 -30.60 27.27 -4.80
CA LEU A 636 -30.83 28.55 -4.15
C LEU A 636 -29.50 29.27 -3.98
N ALA A 637 -29.37 30.47 -4.54
CA ALA A 637 -28.23 31.37 -4.34
C ALA A 637 -28.67 32.57 -3.46
N LEU A 638 -27.92 32.79 -2.37
CA LEU A 638 -28.26 33.83 -1.38
C LEU A 638 -27.05 34.75 -1.14
N TRP A 639 -27.29 36.06 -1.07
CA TRP A 639 -26.34 37.00 -0.55
C TRP A 639 -26.42 37.08 0.98
N ASN A 640 -25.37 36.67 1.67
CA ASN A 640 -25.25 36.84 3.10
C ASN A 640 -24.44 38.08 3.42
N ALA A 641 -25.16 39.19 3.71
CA ALA A 641 -24.55 40.49 3.97
C ALA A 641 -23.71 40.53 5.26
N GLU A 642 -24.10 39.78 6.28
CA GLU A 642 -23.35 39.69 7.56
C GLU A 642 -21.95 39.16 7.35
N HIS A 643 -21.81 38.16 6.47
CA HIS A 643 -20.52 37.50 6.20
C HIS A 643 -19.89 37.95 4.88
N SER A 644 -20.50 38.91 4.14
CA SER A 644 -20.05 39.41 2.83
C SER A 644 -19.74 38.25 1.86
N ARG A 645 -20.70 37.31 1.69
CA ARG A 645 -20.50 36.13 0.83
C ARG A 645 -21.76 35.73 0.10
N MET A 646 -21.60 35.20 -1.09
CA MET A 646 -22.60 34.38 -1.75
C MET A 646 -22.63 33.00 -1.12
N GLU A 647 -23.80 32.43 -1.00
CA GLU A 647 -23.99 31.04 -0.56
C GLU A 647 -24.85 30.29 -1.57
N MET A 648 -24.42 29.10 -1.97
CA MET A 648 -25.24 28.15 -2.73
C MET A 648 -25.77 27.05 -1.83
N HIS A 649 -27.03 26.74 -2.05
CA HIS A 649 -27.73 25.68 -1.31
C HIS A 649 -28.52 24.77 -2.24
N LEU A 650 -28.76 23.54 -1.80
CA LEU A 650 -29.71 22.59 -2.36
C LEU A 650 -30.83 22.38 -1.36
N ARG A 651 -32.03 22.92 -1.63
CA ARG A 651 -33.19 22.91 -0.74
C ARG A 651 -34.15 21.79 -1.10
N ALA A 652 -34.42 20.87 -0.14
CA ALA A 652 -35.38 19.80 -0.33
C ALA A 652 -36.80 20.35 -0.52
N THR A 653 -37.46 20.02 -1.61
CA THR A 653 -38.82 20.51 -1.95
C THR A 653 -39.91 19.78 -1.14
N ARG A 654 -39.61 18.63 -0.59
CA ARG A 654 -40.49 17.79 0.22
C ARG A 654 -39.71 17.00 1.28
N PRO A 655 -40.36 16.50 2.34
CA PRO A 655 -39.69 15.57 3.26
C PRO A 655 -39.22 14.31 2.54
N MET A 656 -37.97 13.86 2.82
CA MET A 656 -37.40 12.65 2.24
C MET A 656 -36.34 12.05 3.15
N THR A 657 -35.96 10.81 2.86
CA THR A 657 -34.82 10.14 3.49
C THR A 657 -33.90 9.64 2.39
N VAL A 658 -32.61 9.93 2.54
CA VAL A 658 -31.57 9.49 1.61
C VAL A 658 -30.66 8.49 2.33
N HIS A 659 -30.24 7.44 1.63
CA HIS A 659 -29.45 6.35 2.21
C HIS A 659 -28.03 6.31 1.64
N LEU A 660 -27.10 5.89 2.49
CA LEU A 660 -25.75 5.46 2.13
C LEU A 660 -25.48 4.10 2.81
N GLY A 661 -25.74 3.02 2.10
CA GLY A 661 -25.75 1.69 2.68
C GLY A 661 -26.78 1.55 3.80
N LYS A 662 -26.32 1.32 5.04
CA LYS A 662 -27.20 1.22 6.23
C LYS A 662 -27.49 2.57 6.90
N LEU A 663 -26.79 3.65 6.50
CA LEU A 663 -27.01 4.99 7.06
C LEU A 663 -28.20 5.66 6.38
N ALA A 664 -28.98 6.44 7.15
CA ALA A 664 -30.17 7.15 6.66
C ALA A 664 -30.12 8.62 7.10
N PHE A 665 -30.19 9.54 6.13
CA PHE A 665 -30.19 10.99 6.34
C PHE A 665 -31.58 11.53 6.03
N ARG A 666 -32.22 12.15 7.02
CA ARG A 666 -33.57 12.69 6.89
C ARG A 666 -33.50 14.16 6.52
N PHE A 667 -34.42 14.57 5.64
CA PHE A 667 -34.65 15.93 5.24
C PHE A 667 -36.10 16.32 5.52
N ALA A 668 -36.30 17.45 6.18
CA ALA A 668 -37.61 18.09 6.22
C ALA A 668 -37.85 18.85 4.91
N GLY A 669 -39.12 19.07 4.57
CA GLY A 669 -39.45 19.97 3.44
C GLY A 669 -38.95 21.40 3.74
N GLY A 670 -38.16 21.96 2.81
CA GLY A 670 -37.51 23.25 2.98
C GLY A 670 -36.16 23.23 3.64
N GLU A 671 -35.70 22.09 4.14
CA GLU A 671 -34.33 21.93 4.67
C GLU A 671 -33.30 21.96 3.55
N ALA A 672 -32.19 22.65 3.78
CA ALA A 672 -31.18 22.85 2.75
C ALA A 672 -29.81 22.26 3.14
N ILE A 673 -29.07 21.85 2.12
CA ILE A 673 -27.64 21.54 2.19
C ILE A 673 -26.90 22.78 1.70
N HIS A 674 -26.03 23.34 2.52
CA HIS A 674 -25.08 24.38 2.09
C HIS A 674 -23.96 23.72 1.28
N THR A 675 -23.76 24.16 0.03
CA THR A 675 -22.84 23.49 -0.91
C THR A 675 -21.62 24.34 -1.26
N GLU A 676 -21.75 25.68 -1.23
CA GLU A 676 -20.64 26.59 -1.51
C GLU A 676 -20.81 27.93 -0.80
N SER A 677 -19.70 28.51 -0.38
CA SER A 677 -19.57 29.93 -0.04
C SER A 677 -18.62 30.62 -1.00
N SER A 678 -18.90 31.87 -1.37
CA SER A 678 -17.96 32.69 -2.13
C SER A 678 -17.93 34.11 -1.52
N ARG A 679 -16.91 34.29 -0.67
CA ARG A 679 -16.70 35.58 0.02
C ARG A 679 -16.31 36.67 -1.00
N LYS A 680 -16.86 37.88 -0.79
CA LYS A 680 -16.53 39.07 -1.54
C LYS A 680 -15.69 39.98 -0.66
N TYR A 681 -14.77 40.68 -1.28
CA TYR A 681 -13.73 41.44 -0.59
C TYR A 681 -13.85 42.95 -0.91
N ASP A 682 -13.08 43.74 -0.18
CA ASP A 682 -12.63 45.07 -0.46
C ASP A 682 -11.14 45.20 -0.17
N GLU A 683 -10.52 46.31 -0.48
CA GLU A 683 -9.08 46.51 -0.26
C GLU A 683 -8.68 46.33 1.22
N ALA A 684 -9.50 46.82 2.13
CA ALA A 684 -9.23 46.74 3.56
C ALA A 684 -9.22 45.29 4.05
N SER A 685 -10.17 44.45 3.62
CA SER A 685 -10.28 43.05 3.98
C SER A 685 -9.16 42.21 3.35
N VAL A 686 -8.76 42.51 2.10
CA VAL A 686 -7.60 41.86 1.47
C VAL A 686 -6.28 42.21 2.20
N LYS A 687 -6.12 43.48 2.57
CA LYS A 687 -4.96 43.94 3.34
C LYS A 687 -4.89 43.28 4.70
N ALA A 688 -6.00 43.16 5.40
CA ALA A 688 -6.07 42.46 6.70
C ALA A 688 -5.76 40.99 6.56
N LEU A 689 -6.28 40.30 5.53
CA LEU A 689 -6.01 38.89 5.22
C LEU A 689 -4.54 38.67 4.92
N ALA A 690 -3.93 39.49 4.06
CA ALA A 690 -2.52 39.44 3.73
C ALA A 690 -1.62 39.59 4.98
N GLN A 691 -1.90 40.63 5.79
CA GLN A 691 -1.14 40.90 7.01
C GLN A 691 -1.24 39.74 8.03
N ALA A 692 -2.43 39.15 8.21
CA ALA A 692 -2.62 38.00 9.10
C ALA A 692 -1.83 36.77 8.65
N ALA A 693 -1.54 36.66 7.35
CA ALA A 693 -0.75 35.59 6.76
C ALA A 693 0.76 35.94 6.60
N GLY A 694 1.18 37.15 7.01
CA GLY A 694 2.56 37.62 6.96
C GLY A 694 2.99 38.24 5.63
N TRP A 695 2.04 38.53 4.72
CA TRP A 695 2.27 39.23 3.45
C TRP A 695 2.06 40.73 3.57
N GLY A 696 2.82 41.51 2.81
CA GLY A 696 2.54 42.91 2.55
C GLY A 696 1.66 43.09 1.31
N LEU A 697 0.63 43.97 1.35
CA LEU A 697 -0.11 44.35 0.17
C LEU A 697 0.68 45.47 -0.55
N GLU A 698 1.15 45.20 -1.76
CA GLU A 698 1.97 46.13 -2.54
C GLU A 698 1.16 46.89 -3.60
N ALA A 699 0.21 46.20 -4.27
CA ALA A 699 -0.70 46.82 -5.21
C ALA A 699 -2.09 46.18 -5.08
N PHE A 700 -3.13 47.00 -5.34
CA PHE A 700 -4.52 46.56 -5.40
C PHE A 700 -5.19 47.20 -6.60
N GLU A 701 -5.34 46.42 -7.66
CA GLU A 701 -5.88 46.90 -8.92
C GLU A 701 -7.34 46.50 -9.09
N ILE A 702 -8.19 47.43 -9.41
CA ILE A 702 -9.65 47.26 -9.58
C ILE A 702 -9.99 47.25 -11.08
N GLY A 703 -10.77 46.23 -11.51
CA GLY A 703 -11.29 46.12 -12.87
C GLY A 703 -12.46 47.08 -13.17
N GLU A 704 -13.00 46.97 -14.39
CA GLU A 704 -14.23 47.67 -14.79
C GLU A 704 -15.46 47.03 -14.13
N ASP A 705 -16.57 47.76 -14.05
CA ASP A 705 -17.82 47.28 -13.46
C ASP A 705 -18.52 46.24 -14.36
N PRO A 706 -18.98 45.11 -13.83
CA PRO A 706 -18.93 44.66 -12.42
C PRO A 706 -17.49 44.23 -11.99
N ALA A 707 -16.94 45.01 -11.06
CA ALA A 707 -15.52 44.97 -10.78
C ALA A 707 -15.07 43.75 -9.97
N VAL A 708 -13.93 43.18 -10.37
CA VAL A 708 -13.07 42.29 -9.59
C VAL A 708 -11.76 43.00 -9.25
N ALA A 709 -10.96 42.48 -8.37
CA ALA A 709 -9.63 43.03 -8.09
C ALA A 709 -8.54 41.98 -8.16
N LEU A 710 -7.34 42.47 -8.46
CA LEU A 710 -6.09 41.72 -8.35
C LEU A 710 -5.21 42.35 -7.28
N ALA A 711 -4.75 41.62 -6.32
CA ALA A 711 -3.81 42.04 -5.32
C ALA A 711 -2.41 41.47 -5.62
N LEU A 712 -1.39 42.34 -5.57
CA LEU A 712 0.00 41.90 -5.58
C LEU A 712 0.53 41.92 -4.14
N LEU A 713 0.86 40.75 -3.62
CA LEU A 713 1.40 40.60 -2.27
C LEU A 713 2.92 40.36 -2.34
N VAL A 714 3.67 40.79 -1.32
CA VAL A 714 5.09 40.61 -1.16
C VAL A 714 5.41 39.94 0.17
N ALA A 715 6.30 38.91 0.15
CA ALA A 715 6.72 38.15 1.33
C ALA A 715 7.82 38.84 2.15
#